data_4420a7491cc3515cd894d2c93fbed695
#
_entry.id   4420a7491cc3515cd894d2c93fbed695
#
_cell.length_a   1.000
_cell.length_b   1.000
_cell.length_c   1.000
_cell.angle_alpha   90.00
_cell.angle_beta   90.00
_cell.angle_gamma   90.00
#
_symmetry.space_group_name_H-M   'P 1'
#
loop_
_entity.id
_entity.type
_entity.pdbx_description
1 polymer ?
#
loop_
_entity_poly.entity_id
_entity_poly.type
_entity_poly.pdbx_seq_one_letter_code
_entity_poly.pdbx_strand_id
1 'polypeptide(L)'
;MRTDCRLKRRLRKQKKVDRKKMSVSEFRAACEAYAWDQVETQKEQFKRLGMIGDFDNPYVTLTPDFEANQIKVFGEMAKAGHVYQGKKPVYWSPSSESALAEAEIEYHDKRSPSIYVAMKVTDGKGVIDNGSEFIIWTTTPWTLPANLGISVHPDYDYALVSVADRTFVIASKLFDEVSETLEWEDAKIVKTVKGAELDQVVAAHPFYDRDSLVMTGQHVTLDAGTGAVHTAPGHGEDDFIIGQQYGLEPLCPVDNKGVMTEEAPGFAGIFYDEANKPITEKLDENGALLKLKFITHSYPHDWRTKKPVIYRATEQWFVSVENMRQELLDAIARVDWQPKWGEVRLHNMIRDRGDWCISRQRVWGVPIPVFYEEDGSPIITDETIAHVADLFREQGSNIWFDWETKDLMPSGYSSEKSPNGNYTRETDIMDVWFDSGSSHQGVLEERDDQHRPADLYFEGSDQYRGWFNSSLITSVAVTGDAPYKKVLSHGFTLDGKGEKMSKSLGNVIDPAKVMKQLGADILRLWVSSTDFQSDVRVSDDILKQVSETYRKIRNTLRFMLGNLSDFDPATDRVKMSDMNDVDLFMYQRLNDVISRAQKGYREYAFGTTYQALHHFCSIDLSAFYMDVAKDALYCDHENDAERRAMQTVLYDSVVALTKLLAPITPYTAEEAWCFIKDRETDYVQLTEMPDVFTIENEREREARWAHLLNVRTVVLKALEEARADKVIGKSLEAKLVLTVDETAYAMLNEMSHPEKLFIVSQLELIKGEETNVSVQKAEGDACERCWHVKEDVGEDESFNTLCTRCADVVKTYDPAILEETAK
;
A
#
# COMPACT_ATOMS: atom_id res chain seq x y z
N MET A 1 -6.89 -11.62 -12.97
CA MET A 1 -5.63 -12.37 -13.17
C MET A 1 -5.27 -13.38 -12.08
N ARG A 2 -5.45 -13.11 -10.78
CA ARG A 2 -5.45 -14.19 -9.77
C ARG A 2 -6.54 -15.24 -10.03
N THR A 3 -7.54 -14.90 -10.78
CA THR A 3 -8.70 -15.70 -11.17
C THR A 3 -8.30 -16.95 -11.94
N ASP A 4 -7.48 -16.85 -12.99
CA ASP A 4 -7.08 -17.98 -13.85
C ASP A 4 -6.34 -19.10 -13.06
N CYS A 5 -5.34 -18.75 -12.24
CA CYS A 5 -4.60 -19.74 -11.47
C CYS A 5 -5.40 -20.34 -10.29
N ARG A 6 -6.28 -19.53 -9.67
CA ARG A 6 -7.16 -20.01 -8.60
C ARG A 6 -8.25 -20.92 -9.19
N LEU A 7 -8.81 -20.53 -10.34
CA LEU A 7 -9.80 -21.33 -11.04
C LEU A 7 -9.18 -22.64 -11.56
N LYS A 8 -7.98 -22.61 -12.17
CA LYS A 8 -7.25 -23.82 -12.57
C LYS A 8 -7.06 -24.77 -11.38
N ARG A 9 -6.69 -24.27 -10.18
CA ARG A 9 -6.58 -25.08 -8.96
C ARG A 9 -7.94 -25.58 -8.47
N ARG A 10 -9.00 -24.74 -8.54
CA ARG A 10 -10.36 -25.11 -8.10
C ARG A 10 -10.99 -26.13 -9.03
N LEU A 11 -10.91 -25.95 -10.34
CA LEU A 11 -11.38 -26.89 -11.35
C LEU A 11 -10.68 -28.23 -11.22
N ARG A 12 -9.34 -28.24 -11.04
CA ARG A 12 -8.55 -29.46 -10.85
C ARG A 12 -8.87 -30.19 -9.54
N LYS A 13 -9.15 -29.45 -8.43
CA LYS A 13 -9.47 -30.04 -7.12
C LYS A 13 -10.94 -30.46 -6.97
N GLN A 14 -11.88 -29.65 -7.47
CA GLN A 14 -13.32 -29.85 -7.21
C GLN A 14 -14.07 -30.61 -8.31
N LYS A 15 -13.67 -30.49 -9.57
CA LYS A 15 -14.40 -31.07 -10.72
C LYS A 15 -13.61 -32.04 -11.59
N LYS A 16 -12.34 -32.32 -11.29
CA LYS A 16 -11.43 -33.14 -12.16
C LYS A 16 -11.42 -32.66 -13.63
N VAL A 17 -11.73 -31.39 -13.90
CA VAL A 17 -11.75 -30.82 -15.25
C VAL A 17 -10.34 -30.43 -15.64
N ASP A 18 -9.87 -31.00 -16.74
CA ASP A 18 -8.61 -30.64 -17.36
C ASP A 18 -8.84 -29.48 -18.34
N ARG A 19 -8.19 -28.31 -18.12
CA ARG A 19 -8.26 -27.16 -19.02
C ARG A 19 -7.96 -27.52 -20.47
N LYS A 20 -7.06 -28.47 -20.72
CA LYS A 20 -6.69 -28.92 -22.07
C LYS A 20 -7.86 -29.53 -22.85
N LYS A 21 -8.96 -29.86 -22.17
CA LYS A 21 -10.18 -30.40 -22.76
C LYS A 21 -11.31 -29.37 -22.92
N MET A 22 -11.09 -28.13 -22.46
CA MET A 22 -12.04 -27.03 -22.62
C MET A 22 -11.70 -26.22 -23.86
N SER A 23 -12.70 -25.72 -24.59
CA SER A 23 -12.53 -24.67 -25.57
C SER A 23 -12.07 -23.36 -24.89
N VAL A 24 -11.55 -22.41 -25.67
CA VAL A 24 -11.18 -21.08 -25.17
C VAL A 24 -12.39 -20.40 -24.53
N SER A 25 -13.53 -20.40 -25.19
CA SER A 25 -14.77 -19.77 -24.76
C SER A 25 -15.32 -20.36 -23.47
N GLU A 26 -15.38 -21.70 -23.36
CA GLU A 26 -15.78 -22.38 -22.10
C GLU A 26 -14.89 -21.99 -20.93
N PHE A 27 -13.57 -21.86 -21.16
CA PHE A 27 -12.64 -21.45 -20.12
C PHE A 27 -12.81 -19.98 -19.74
N ARG A 28 -12.99 -19.08 -20.72
CA ARG A 28 -13.25 -17.65 -20.49
C ARG A 28 -14.54 -17.45 -19.71
N ALA A 29 -15.64 -18.08 -20.11
CA ALA A 29 -16.92 -18.02 -19.38
C ALA A 29 -16.79 -18.52 -17.92
N ALA A 30 -16.01 -19.56 -17.69
CA ALA A 30 -15.75 -20.05 -16.31
C ALA A 30 -14.90 -19.08 -15.49
N CYS A 31 -13.96 -18.35 -16.13
CA CYS A 31 -13.18 -17.30 -15.49
C CYS A 31 -14.04 -16.09 -15.11
N GLU A 32 -14.91 -15.68 -16.02
CA GLU A 32 -15.86 -14.57 -15.85
C GLU A 32 -16.81 -14.85 -14.66
N ALA A 33 -17.49 -15.99 -14.69
CA ALA A 33 -18.38 -16.39 -13.60
C ALA A 33 -17.65 -16.42 -12.22
N TYR A 34 -16.39 -16.92 -12.22
CA TYR A 34 -15.60 -16.89 -10.97
C TYR A 34 -15.23 -15.46 -10.55
N ALA A 35 -14.95 -14.56 -11.50
CA ALA A 35 -14.61 -13.17 -11.20
C ALA A 35 -15.82 -12.45 -10.57
N TRP A 36 -17.01 -12.63 -11.09
CA TRP A 36 -18.25 -12.07 -10.52
C TRP A 36 -18.54 -12.63 -9.12
N ASP A 37 -18.38 -13.92 -8.88
CA ASP A 37 -18.46 -14.50 -7.51
C ASP A 37 -17.50 -13.79 -6.53
N GLN A 38 -16.31 -13.38 -6.99
CA GLN A 38 -15.35 -12.68 -6.14
C GLN A 38 -15.69 -11.19 -5.96
N VAL A 39 -16.28 -10.55 -6.96
CA VAL A 39 -16.79 -9.16 -6.85
C VAL A 39 -17.83 -9.10 -5.74
N GLU A 40 -18.85 -9.98 -5.77
CA GLU A 40 -19.88 -10.02 -4.74
C GLU A 40 -19.30 -10.32 -3.34
N THR A 41 -18.35 -11.25 -3.24
CA THR A 41 -17.69 -11.55 -1.97
C THR A 41 -16.93 -10.34 -1.42
N GLN A 42 -16.22 -9.59 -2.26
CA GLN A 42 -15.47 -8.39 -1.86
C GLN A 42 -16.41 -7.25 -1.50
N LYS A 43 -17.47 -7.04 -2.28
CA LYS A 43 -18.52 -6.05 -2.01
C LYS A 43 -19.08 -6.21 -0.58
N GLU A 44 -19.47 -7.42 -0.21
CA GLU A 44 -19.98 -7.69 1.15
C GLU A 44 -18.91 -7.45 2.23
N GLN A 45 -17.65 -7.79 1.97
CA GLN A 45 -16.55 -7.56 2.91
C GLN A 45 -16.26 -6.06 3.08
N PHE A 46 -16.28 -5.27 2.01
CA PHE A 46 -16.08 -3.82 2.08
C PHE A 46 -17.25 -3.11 2.78
N LYS A 47 -18.51 -3.50 2.49
CA LYS A 47 -19.68 -3.01 3.22
C LYS A 47 -19.53 -3.32 4.71
N ARG A 48 -19.11 -4.53 5.06
CA ARG A 48 -18.92 -4.93 6.48
C ARG A 48 -17.79 -4.17 7.17
N LEU A 49 -16.77 -3.70 6.42
CA LEU A 49 -15.74 -2.80 6.93
C LEU A 49 -16.25 -1.37 7.19
N GLY A 50 -17.47 -1.04 6.79
CA GLY A 50 -18.01 0.32 6.89
C GLY A 50 -17.45 1.27 5.84
N MET A 51 -17.09 0.77 4.67
CA MET A 51 -16.74 1.61 3.53
C MET A 51 -18.00 2.12 2.86
N ILE A 52 -17.95 3.39 2.43
CA ILE A 52 -19.00 4.06 1.68
C ILE A 52 -18.57 4.12 0.21
N GLY A 53 -19.47 3.80 -0.70
CA GLY A 53 -19.23 3.83 -2.13
C GLY A 53 -20.46 3.33 -2.90
N ASP A 54 -20.45 3.53 -4.21
CA ASP A 54 -21.45 2.97 -5.12
C ASP A 54 -21.17 1.48 -5.37
N PHE A 55 -21.67 0.64 -4.49
CA PHE A 55 -21.52 -0.82 -4.59
C PHE A 55 -22.41 -1.46 -5.65
N ASP A 56 -23.36 -0.73 -6.21
CA ASP A 56 -24.24 -1.23 -7.26
C ASP A 56 -23.62 -1.05 -8.65
N ASN A 57 -22.72 -0.04 -8.81
CA ASN A 57 -21.90 0.17 -9.98
C ASN A 57 -20.40 0.05 -9.67
N PRO A 58 -19.89 -1.12 -9.27
CA PRO A 58 -18.49 -1.27 -8.92
C PRO A 58 -17.58 -1.04 -10.13
N TYR A 59 -16.38 -0.55 -9.89
CA TYR A 59 -15.32 -0.52 -10.89
C TYR A 59 -14.84 -1.96 -11.16
N VAL A 60 -15.11 -2.47 -12.37
CA VAL A 60 -14.73 -3.83 -12.80
C VAL A 60 -14.20 -3.79 -14.23
N THR A 61 -12.97 -4.28 -14.44
CA THR A 61 -12.28 -4.24 -15.74
C THR A 61 -12.79 -5.25 -16.77
N LEU A 62 -13.69 -6.16 -16.38
CA LEU A 62 -14.25 -7.19 -17.26
C LEU A 62 -15.62 -6.82 -17.84
N THR A 63 -16.07 -5.59 -17.63
CA THR A 63 -17.32 -5.11 -18.23
C THR A 63 -17.10 -4.73 -19.70
N PRO A 64 -18.09 -4.97 -20.59
CA PRO A 64 -17.99 -4.61 -22.02
C PRO A 64 -17.59 -3.16 -22.27
N ASP A 65 -18.16 -2.22 -21.51
CA ASP A 65 -17.84 -0.78 -21.64
C ASP A 65 -16.38 -0.49 -21.29
N PHE A 66 -15.87 -1.10 -20.23
CA PHE A 66 -14.47 -0.94 -19.85
C PHE A 66 -13.52 -1.52 -20.89
N GLU A 67 -13.79 -2.74 -21.39
CA GLU A 67 -13.00 -3.38 -22.43
C GLU A 67 -13.01 -2.55 -23.72
N ALA A 68 -14.15 -2.00 -24.11
CA ALA A 68 -14.28 -1.11 -25.29
C ALA A 68 -13.42 0.17 -25.13
N ASN A 69 -13.44 0.80 -23.98
CA ASN A 69 -12.62 1.98 -23.72
C ASN A 69 -11.12 1.65 -23.67
N GLN A 70 -10.75 0.47 -23.15
CA GLN A 70 -9.37 -0.01 -23.21
C GLN A 70 -8.89 -0.19 -24.64
N ILE A 71 -9.73 -0.70 -25.56
CA ILE A 71 -9.43 -0.80 -26.99
C ILE A 71 -9.17 0.60 -27.59
N LYS A 72 -9.95 1.61 -27.19
CA LYS A 72 -9.72 3.00 -27.62
C LYS A 72 -8.39 3.55 -27.12
N VAL A 73 -8.04 3.31 -25.85
CA VAL A 73 -6.72 3.69 -25.28
C VAL A 73 -5.59 3.07 -26.10
N PHE A 74 -5.68 1.78 -26.42
CA PHE A 74 -4.70 1.11 -27.27
C PHE A 74 -4.60 1.78 -28.66
N GLY A 75 -5.74 2.08 -29.27
CA GLY A 75 -5.81 2.72 -30.59
C GLY A 75 -5.16 4.11 -30.61
N GLU A 76 -5.48 4.97 -29.61
CA GLU A 76 -4.87 6.31 -29.50
C GLU A 76 -3.35 6.23 -29.27
N MET A 77 -2.89 5.29 -28.45
CA MET A 77 -1.45 5.06 -28.24
C MET A 77 -0.77 4.57 -29.52
N ALA A 78 -1.40 3.70 -30.28
CA ALA A 78 -0.88 3.21 -31.57
C ALA A 78 -0.83 4.33 -32.61
N LYS A 79 -1.87 5.18 -32.70
CA LYS A 79 -1.92 6.35 -33.57
C LYS A 79 -0.85 7.38 -33.24
N ALA A 80 -0.53 7.57 -31.97
CA ALA A 80 0.56 8.42 -31.51
C ALA A 80 1.97 7.82 -31.77
N GLY A 81 2.05 6.58 -32.29
CA GLY A 81 3.31 5.90 -32.59
C GLY A 81 4.01 5.30 -31.36
N HIS A 82 3.29 5.17 -30.26
CA HIS A 82 3.85 4.58 -29.02
C HIS A 82 3.75 3.05 -29.00
N VAL A 83 2.91 2.42 -29.82
CA VAL A 83 2.76 0.96 -29.89
C VAL A 83 3.45 0.42 -31.13
N TYR A 84 4.23 -0.62 -30.98
CA TYR A 84 4.94 -1.29 -32.07
C TYR A 84 5.12 -2.79 -31.81
N GLN A 85 5.32 -3.55 -32.88
CA GLN A 85 5.69 -4.97 -32.81
C GLN A 85 7.20 -5.11 -33.02
N GLY A 86 7.86 -5.98 -32.25
CA GLY A 86 9.28 -6.18 -32.36
C GLY A 86 9.76 -7.51 -31.74
N LYS A 87 10.90 -8.01 -32.26
CA LYS A 87 11.58 -9.17 -31.71
C LYS A 87 12.67 -8.73 -30.74
N LYS A 88 12.39 -8.79 -29.45
CA LYS A 88 13.33 -8.40 -28.36
C LYS A 88 13.35 -9.47 -27.27
N PRO A 89 14.46 -9.58 -26.51
CA PRO A 89 14.48 -10.40 -25.30
C PRO A 89 13.51 -9.84 -24.25
N VAL A 90 12.63 -10.68 -23.76
CA VAL A 90 11.67 -10.36 -22.68
C VAL A 90 11.80 -11.41 -21.59
N TYR A 91 11.36 -11.06 -20.37
CA TYR A 91 11.14 -12.08 -19.35
C TYR A 91 10.13 -13.09 -19.86
N TRP A 92 10.54 -14.34 -19.93
CA TRP A 92 9.73 -15.46 -20.40
C TRP A 92 9.62 -16.53 -19.32
N SER A 93 8.39 -16.96 -19.05
CA SER A 93 8.12 -18.06 -18.13
C SER A 93 7.84 -19.36 -18.92
N PRO A 94 8.80 -20.29 -19.02
CA PRO A 94 8.57 -21.59 -19.65
C PRO A 94 7.42 -22.38 -18.99
N SER A 95 7.21 -22.18 -17.69
CA SER A 95 6.16 -22.86 -16.92
C SER A 95 4.75 -22.34 -17.18
N SER A 96 4.60 -21.13 -17.68
CA SER A 96 3.32 -20.53 -18.11
C SER A 96 3.24 -20.29 -19.61
N GLU A 97 4.33 -20.54 -20.34
CA GLU A 97 4.48 -20.35 -21.79
C GLU A 97 4.03 -18.94 -22.22
N SER A 98 4.51 -17.92 -21.50
CA SER A 98 4.09 -16.52 -21.72
C SER A 98 5.18 -15.53 -21.34
N ALA A 99 5.21 -14.39 -22.04
CA ALA A 99 5.97 -13.21 -21.63
C ALA A 99 5.45 -12.66 -20.28
N LEU A 100 6.34 -12.03 -19.53
CA LEU A 100 6.07 -11.37 -18.25
C LEU A 100 6.60 -9.95 -18.26
N ALA A 101 5.92 -9.05 -17.53
CA ALA A 101 6.46 -7.73 -17.21
C ALA A 101 7.31 -7.80 -15.92
N GLU A 102 8.13 -6.77 -15.69
CA GLU A 102 8.95 -6.65 -14.47
C GLU A 102 8.12 -6.76 -13.17
N ALA A 103 6.91 -6.20 -13.17
CA ALA A 103 5.98 -6.28 -12.04
C ALA A 103 5.46 -7.71 -11.74
N GLU A 104 5.69 -8.65 -12.64
CA GLU A 104 5.31 -10.06 -12.50
C GLU A 104 6.47 -10.96 -12.05
N ILE A 105 7.63 -10.38 -11.73
CA ILE A 105 8.84 -11.07 -11.32
C ILE A 105 9.02 -10.98 -9.80
N GLU A 106 9.38 -12.11 -9.20
CA GLU A 106 9.83 -12.21 -7.80
C GLU A 106 11.23 -12.80 -7.79
N TYR A 107 12.08 -12.36 -6.86
CA TYR A 107 13.43 -12.88 -6.73
C TYR A 107 13.49 -13.91 -5.60
N HIS A 108 14.09 -15.05 -5.90
CA HIS A 108 14.35 -16.15 -4.94
C HIS A 108 15.75 -16.70 -5.16
N ASP A 109 16.32 -17.26 -4.10
CA ASP A 109 17.63 -17.90 -4.18
C ASP A 109 17.56 -19.13 -5.07
N LYS A 110 18.49 -19.19 -6.03
CA LYS A 110 18.69 -20.34 -6.93
C LYS A 110 20.15 -20.77 -6.89
N ARG A 111 20.39 -22.07 -6.80
CA ARG A 111 21.71 -22.65 -6.99
C ARG A 111 21.94 -22.86 -8.49
N SER A 112 22.97 -22.20 -9.03
CA SER A 112 23.33 -22.24 -10.46
C SER A 112 24.78 -22.63 -10.66
N PRO A 113 25.12 -23.27 -11.80
CA PRO A 113 26.52 -23.46 -12.18
C PRO A 113 27.14 -22.10 -12.49
N SER A 114 28.38 -21.90 -12.10
CA SER A 114 29.21 -20.73 -12.41
C SER A 114 30.46 -21.25 -13.11
N ILE A 115 30.62 -20.87 -14.37
CA ILE A 115 31.69 -21.39 -15.22
C ILE A 115 32.57 -20.31 -15.79
N TYR A 116 33.86 -20.62 -15.95
CA TYR A 116 34.85 -19.83 -16.65
C TYR A 116 35.23 -20.57 -17.92
N VAL A 117 35.11 -19.91 -19.08
CA VAL A 117 35.26 -20.52 -20.40
C VAL A 117 36.27 -19.74 -21.22
N ALA A 118 37.20 -20.43 -21.79
CA ALA A 118 38.20 -19.86 -22.71
C ALA A 118 37.68 -19.88 -24.16
N MET A 119 37.76 -18.73 -24.83
CA MET A 119 37.33 -18.54 -26.21
C MET A 119 38.52 -18.09 -27.05
N LYS A 120 38.95 -18.90 -27.99
CA LYS A 120 40.20 -18.74 -28.75
C LYS A 120 40.07 -17.67 -29.82
N VAL A 121 40.99 -16.68 -29.82
CA VAL A 121 41.10 -15.63 -30.85
C VAL A 121 41.57 -16.24 -32.19
N THR A 122 40.75 -15.98 -33.22
CA THR A 122 41.04 -16.38 -34.62
C THR A 122 41.58 -15.24 -35.46
N ASP A 123 41.10 -14.00 -35.16
CA ASP A 123 41.64 -12.77 -35.78
C ASP A 123 41.85 -11.68 -34.71
N GLY A 124 43.07 -11.48 -34.29
CA GLY A 124 43.48 -10.50 -33.27
C GLY A 124 43.64 -9.09 -33.78
N LYS A 125 43.35 -8.78 -35.04
CA LYS A 125 43.46 -7.47 -35.69
C LYS A 125 44.82 -6.79 -35.51
N GLY A 126 45.88 -7.53 -35.26
CA GLY A 126 47.19 -7.03 -34.96
C GLY A 126 47.39 -6.40 -33.57
N VAL A 127 46.32 -6.40 -32.75
CA VAL A 127 46.31 -5.90 -31.37
C VAL A 127 46.75 -6.98 -30.40
N ILE A 128 46.19 -8.18 -30.56
CA ILE A 128 46.54 -9.39 -29.77
C ILE A 128 46.87 -10.56 -30.74
N ASP A 129 47.63 -11.53 -30.26
CA ASP A 129 48.03 -12.68 -31.08
C ASP A 129 46.88 -13.63 -31.33
N ASN A 130 46.80 -14.13 -32.56
CA ASN A 130 45.92 -15.26 -32.87
C ASN A 130 46.26 -16.46 -31.98
N GLY A 131 45.25 -17.09 -31.40
CA GLY A 131 45.45 -18.17 -30.44
C GLY A 131 45.45 -17.72 -28.97
N SER A 132 45.54 -16.41 -28.69
CA SER A 132 45.17 -15.92 -27.36
C SER A 132 43.69 -16.25 -27.05
N GLU A 133 43.30 -16.27 -25.79
CA GLU A 133 41.96 -16.73 -25.38
C GLU A 133 41.30 -15.73 -24.45
N PHE A 134 40.13 -15.25 -24.80
CA PHE A 134 39.27 -14.52 -23.86
C PHE A 134 38.72 -15.45 -22.83
N ILE A 135 38.75 -15.06 -21.55
CA ILE A 135 38.02 -15.79 -20.51
C ILE A 135 36.71 -15.10 -20.26
N ILE A 136 35.58 -15.75 -20.55
CA ILE A 136 34.26 -15.26 -20.16
C ILE A 136 33.79 -16.01 -18.90
N TRP A 137 32.92 -15.34 -18.14
CA TRP A 137 32.27 -15.90 -16.97
C TRP A 137 30.77 -15.86 -17.14
N THR A 138 30.06 -16.97 -16.80
CA THR A 138 28.62 -17.03 -16.84
C THR A 138 28.05 -17.94 -15.77
N THR A 139 26.85 -17.64 -15.32
CA THR A 139 26.01 -18.48 -14.43
C THR A 139 24.90 -19.20 -15.19
N THR A 140 24.84 -19.01 -16.51
CA THR A 140 23.82 -19.55 -17.40
C THR A 140 24.47 -20.26 -18.60
N PRO A 141 25.17 -21.40 -18.40
CA PRO A 141 25.82 -22.10 -19.49
C PRO A 141 24.90 -22.44 -20.68
N TRP A 142 23.60 -22.62 -20.42
CA TRP A 142 22.58 -22.90 -21.42
C TRP A 142 22.40 -21.78 -22.46
N THR A 143 22.92 -20.56 -22.24
CA THR A 143 22.90 -19.46 -23.23
C THR A 143 24.07 -19.51 -24.20
N LEU A 144 25.13 -20.28 -23.92
CA LEU A 144 26.30 -20.39 -24.80
C LEU A 144 25.95 -20.81 -26.22
N PRO A 145 25.02 -21.76 -26.50
CA PRO A 145 24.62 -22.06 -27.87
C PRO A 145 24.17 -20.83 -28.69
N ALA A 146 23.70 -19.80 -28.01
CA ALA A 146 23.27 -18.53 -28.63
C ALA A 146 24.37 -17.46 -28.63
N ASN A 147 25.59 -17.74 -28.20
CA ASN A 147 26.68 -16.76 -28.20
C ASN A 147 26.98 -16.27 -29.62
N LEU A 148 27.06 -14.94 -29.77
CA LEU A 148 27.45 -14.23 -31.00
C LEU A 148 28.59 -13.25 -30.78
N GLY A 149 28.95 -12.97 -29.51
CA GLY A 149 30.00 -12.02 -29.22
C GLY A 149 30.53 -12.08 -27.80
N ILE A 150 31.56 -11.25 -27.58
CA ILE A 150 32.19 -10.97 -26.28
C ILE A 150 32.18 -9.47 -26.08
N SER A 151 31.54 -8.96 -25.03
CA SER A 151 31.53 -7.54 -24.71
C SER A 151 32.70 -7.17 -23.76
N VAL A 152 33.41 -6.09 -24.08
CA VAL A 152 34.46 -5.50 -23.27
C VAL A 152 34.19 -4.02 -23.05
N HIS A 153 34.66 -3.46 -21.94
CA HIS A 153 34.49 -2.02 -21.69
C HIS A 153 35.57 -1.21 -22.41
N PRO A 154 35.24 -0.17 -23.20
CA PRO A 154 36.21 0.55 -24.00
C PRO A 154 37.35 1.22 -23.18
N ASP A 155 37.06 1.74 -22.00
CA ASP A 155 37.96 2.49 -21.16
C ASP A 155 38.81 1.64 -20.20
N TYR A 156 38.49 0.33 -20.05
CA TYR A 156 39.25 -0.53 -19.16
C TYR A 156 40.52 -1.05 -19.79
N ASP A 157 41.49 -1.35 -18.93
CA ASP A 157 42.72 -2.03 -19.31
C ASP A 157 42.53 -3.53 -19.27
N TYR A 158 42.88 -4.23 -20.34
CA TYR A 158 42.87 -5.67 -20.47
C TYR A 158 44.28 -6.24 -20.49
N ALA A 159 44.55 -7.18 -19.61
CA ALA A 159 45.81 -7.86 -19.49
C ALA A 159 45.82 -9.12 -20.34
N LEU A 160 46.90 -9.30 -21.12
CA LEU A 160 47.28 -10.57 -21.70
C LEU A 160 48.12 -11.31 -20.66
N VAL A 161 47.57 -12.38 -20.14
CA VAL A 161 48.16 -13.16 -19.05
C VAL A 161 48.71 -14.47 -19.60
N SER A 162 50.02 -14.67 -19.52
CA SER A 162 50.66 -15.95 -19.88
C SER A 162 50.58 -16.90 -18.67
N VAL A 163 50.02 -18.09 -18.92
CA VAL A 163 49.95 -19.19 -17.95
C VAL A 163 50.35 -20.46 -18.69
N ALA A 164 51.47 -21.05 -18.30
CA ALA A 164 52.08 -22.18 -19.04
C ALA A 164 52.30 -21.87 -20.54
N ASP A 165 51.63 -22.56 -21.44
CA ASP A 165 51.67 -22.42 -22.90
C ASP A 165 50.49 -21.65 -23.50
N ARG A 166 49.60 -21.09 -22.65
CA ARG A 166 48.39 -20.38 -23.06
C ARG A 166 48.52 -18.88 -22.69
N THR A 167 47.90 -18.00 -23.48
CA THR A 167 47.75 -16.59 -23.18
C THR A 167 46.28 -16.22 -23.07
N PHE A 168 45.89 -15.70 -21.91
CA PHE A 168 44.51 -15.32 -21.61
C PHE A 168 44.32 -13.80 -21.63
N VAL A 169 43.11 -13.35 -22.01
CA VAL A 169 42.72 -11.93 -22.02
C VAL A 169 41.64 -11.73 -20.95
N ILE A 170 41.93 -10.91 -19.97
CA ILE A 170 41.01 -10.53 -18.86
C ILE A 170 41.21 -9.06 -18.52
N ALA A 171 40.24 -8.44 -17.84
CA ALA A 171 40.41 -7.08 -17.32
C ALA A 171 41.55 -7.04 -16.29
N SER A 172 42.49 -6.08 -16.45
CA SER A 172 43.67 -5.98 -15.61
C SER A 172 43.38 -5.86 -14.12
N LYS A 173 42.29 -5.17 -13.73
CA LYS A 173 41.89 -5.03 -12.34
C LYS A 173 41.39 -6.32 -11.69
N LEU A 174 40.99 -7.32 -12.49
CA LEU A 174 40.47 -8.62 -12.01
C LEU A 174 41.55 -9.70 -12.03
N PHE A 175 42.80 -9.34 -12.36
CA PHE A 175 43.90 -10.33 -12.50
C PHE A 175 44.11 -11.17 -11.25
N ASP A 176 44.18 -10.54 -10.07
CA ASP A 176 44.42 -11.26 -8.80
C ASP A 176 43.27 -12.20 -8.46
N GLU A 177 42.00 -11.74 -8.58
CA GLU A 177 40.80 -12.51 -8.29
C GLU A 177 40.62 -13.71 -9.25
N VAL A 178 40.89 -13.47 -10.56
CA VAL A 178 40.79 -14.53 -11.57
C VAL A 178 41.91 -15.54 -11.36
N SER A 179 43.14 -15.07 -11.06
CA SER A 179 44.29 -15.97 -10.79
C SER A 179 44.05 -16.86 -9.59
N GLU A 180 43.53 -16.32 -8.49
CA GLU A 180 43.14 -17.09 -7.31
C GLU A 180 42.00 -18.07 -7.65
N THR A 181 40.95 -17.61 -8.36
CA THR A 181 39.82 -18.46 -8.73
C THR A 181 40.20 -19.63 -9.64
N LEU A 182 41.12 -19.42 -10.60
CA LEU A 182 41.59 -20.43 -11.55
C LEU A 182 42.83 -21.19 -11.06
N GLU A 183 43.27 -20.87 -9.83
CA GLU A 183 44.42 -21.56 -9.17
C GLU A 183 45.72 -21.43 -10.00
N TRP A 184 46.00 -20.26 -10.59
CA TRP A 184 47.18 -20.04 -11.36
C TRP A 184 48.41 -19.81 -10.47
N GLU A 185 49.47 -20.64 -10.61
CA GLU A 185 50.66 -20.50 -9.78
C GLU A 185 51.73 -19.56 -10.41
N ASP A 186 51.83 -19.55 -11.75
CA ASP A 186 52.89 -18.81 -12.50
C ASP A 186 52.32 -17.83 -13.53
N ALA A 187 51.17 -17.21 -13.25
CA ALA A 187 50.52 -16.23 -14.13
C ALA A 187 51.37 -14.93 -14.26
N LYS A 188 51.60 -14.47 -15.48
CA LYS A 188 52.32 -13.23 -15.73
C LYS A 188 51.62 -12.37 -16.77
N ILE A 189 51.41 -11.09 -16.46
CA ILE A 189 50.94 -10.11 -17.43
C ILE A 189 52.07 -9.85 -18.40
N VAL A 190 51.88 -10.16 -19.68
CA VAL A 190 52.87 -9.97 -20.74
C VAL A 190 52.60 -8.74 -21.59
N LYS A 191 51.35 -8.27 -21.66
CA LYS A 191 50.92 -7.08 -22.37
C LYS A 191 49.65 -6.54 -21.76
N THR A 192 49.39 -5.25 -21.86
CA THR A 192 48.13 -4.59 -21.51
C THR A 192 47.67 -3.77 -22.69
N VAL A 193 46.39 -3.79 -23.01
CA VAL A 193 45.75 -3.05 -24.10
C VAL A 193 44.45 -2.42 -23.56
N LYS A 194 43.98 -1.34 -24.19
CA LYS A 194 42.69 -0.78 -23.90
C LYS A 194 41.56 -1.63 -24.50
N GLY A 195 40.42 -1.69 -23.84
CA GLY A 195 39.25 -2.38 -24.39
C GLY A 195 38.79 -1.85 -25.74
N ALA A 196 38.90 -0.52 -25.96
CA ALA A 196 38.64 0.09 -27.26
C ALA A 196 39.53 -0.45 -28.40
N GLU A 197 40.75 -0.90 -28.10
CA GLU A 197 41.68 -1.49 -29.10
C GLU A 197 41.26 -2.93 -29.46
N LEU A 198 40.49 -3.60 -28.61
CA LEU A 198 39.97 -4.97 -28.81
C LEU A 198 38.70 -5.00 -29.67
N ASP A 199 38.13 -3.86 -30.03
CA ASP A 199 36.95 -3.79 -30.88
C ASP A 199 37.18 -4.50 -32.22
N GLN A 200 36.17 -5.26 -32.67
CA GLN A 200 36.19 -6.09 -33.89
C GLN A 200 37.20 -7.27 -33.91
N VAL A 201 37.90 -7.56 -32.83
CA VAL A 201 38.65 -8.83 -32.67
C VAL A 201 37.64 -9.99 -32.78
N VAL A 202 38.07 -11.10 -33.38
CA VAL A 202 37.21 -12.27 -33.56
C VAL A 202 37.77 -13.44 -32.76
N ALA A 203 36.86 -14.06 -31.96
CA ALA A 203 37.15 -15.29 -31.29
C ALA A 203 36.28 -16.43 -31.87
N ALA A 204 36.72 -17.68 -31.76
CA ALA A 204 35.90 -18.84 -32.13
C ALA A 204 34.88 -19.17 -30.99
N HIS A 205 33.67 -19.54 -31.36
CA HIS A 205 32.74 -20.12 -30.44
C HIS A 205 33.32 -21.43 -29.83
N PRO A 206 33.16 -21.74 -28.53
CA PRO A 206 33.93 -22.78 -27.87
C PRO A 206 33.56 -24.20 -28.32
N PHE A 207 32.45 -24.43 -29.04
CA PHE A 207 32.06 -25.75 -29.53
C PHE A 207 31.27 -25.77 -30.88
N TYR A 208 30.99 -24.59 -31.48
CA TYR A 208 30.37 -24.50 -32.80
C TYR A 208 31.32 -23.84 -33.79
N ASP A 209 31.17 -24.16 -35.07
CA ASP A 209 31.84 -23.44 -36.17
C ASP A 209 31.13 -22.13 -36.43
N ARG A 210 31.42 -21.16 -35.54
CA ARG A 210 30.81 -19.79 -35.50
C ARG A 210 31.79 -18.82 -34.88
N ASP A 211 31.84 -17.64 -35.44
CA ASP A 211 32.59 -16.52 -34.89
C ASP A 211 31.86 -15.88 -33.68
N SER A 212 32.65 -15.40 -32.71
CA SER A 212 32.22 -14.60 -31.57
C SER A 212 32.94 -13.26 -31.67
N LEU A 213 32.19 -12.20 -32.02
CA LEU A 213 32.75 -10.87 -32.26
C LEU A 213 33.04 -10.16 -30.94
N VAL A 214 34.21 -9.59 -30.78
CA VAL A 214 34.52 -8.69 -29.64
C VAL A 214 33.91 -7.34 -29.92
N MET A 215 33.12 -6.83 -28.99
CA MET A 215 32.38 -5.58 -29.07
C MET A 215 32.65 -4.71 -27.85
N THR A 216 32.58 -3.39 -28.01
CA THR A 216 32.76 -2.45 -26.90
C THR A 216 31.40 -2.02 -26.33
N GLY A 217 31.16 -2.26 -25.00
CA GLY A 217 29.94 -1.92 -24.32
C GLY A 217 30.13 -1.29 -22.95
N GLN A 218 29.37 -0.22 -22.64
CA GLN A 218 29.46 0.49 -21.37
C GLN A 218 28.83 -0.31 -20.19
N HIS A 219 28.06 -1.36 -20.46
CA HIS A 219 27.42 -2.22 -19.46
C HIS A 219 28.39 -3.19 -18.76
N VAL A 220 29.60 -3.37 -19.30
CA VAL A 220 30.60 -4.26 -18.70
C VAL A 220 31.15 -3.65 -17.42
N THR A 221 31.04 -4.37 -16.30
CA THR A 221 31.53 -3.93 -14.97
C THR A 221 32.72 -4.77 -14.51
N LEU A 222 33.36 -4.35 -13.42
CA LEU A 222 34.50 -5.04 -12.77
C LEU A 222 34.11 -5.57 -11.37
N ASP A 223 32.81 -5.72 -11.10
CA ASP A 223 32.32 -6.17 -9.78
C ASP A 223 32.45 -7.69 -9.60
N ALA A 224 32.53 -8.43 -10.71
CA ALA A 224 32.71 -9.90 -10.72
C ALA A 224 33.13 -10.40 -12.11
N GLY A 225 33.59 -11.63 -12.18
CA GLY A 225 33.91 -12.31 -13.43
C GLY A 225 35.29 -12.02 -13.97
N THR A 226 35.43 -11.66 -15.25
CA THR A 226 36.69 -11.50 -15.96
C THR A 226 36.84 -10.16 -16.68
N GLY A 227 35.77 -9.33 -16.68
CA GLY A 227 35.69 -8.11 -17.48
C GLY A 227 35.46 -8.34 -18.99
N ALA A 228 35.31 -9.60 -19.41
CA ALA A 228 34.86 -9.99 -20.73
C ALA A 228 33.53 -10.76 -20.59
N VAL A 229 32.48 -10.21 -21.18
CA VAL A 229 31.12 -10.73 -20.99
C VAL A 229 30.67 -11.51 -22.21
N HIS A 230 30.27 -12.77 -22.00
CA HIS A 230 29.58 -13.56 -22.98
C HIS A 230 28.30 -12.86 -23.43
N THR A 231 28.16 -12.63 -24.73
CA THR A 231 27.05 -11.85 -25.31
C THR A 231 26.17 -12.73 -26.19
N ALA A 232 24.91 -12.89 -25.78
CA ALA A 232 23.87 -13.62 -26.50
C ALA A 232 22.64 -12.72 -26.68
N PRO A 233 22.52 -11.97 -27.79
CA PRO A 233 21.47 -10.98 -28.05
C PRO A 233 20.04 -11.50 -27.93
N GLY A 234 19.84 -12.83 -28.00
CA GLY A 234 18.54 -13.48 -27.78
C GLY A 234 18.17 -13.71 -26.30
N HIS A 235 19.11 -13.49 -25.35
CA HIS A 235 18.95 -13.89 -23.95
C HIS A 235 19.34 -12.83 -22.93
N GLY A 236 19.55 -11.57 -23.33
CA GLY A 236 19.87 -10.44 -22.44
C GLY A 236 19.48 -9.12 -23.08
N GLU A 237 19.00 -8.16 -22.28
CA GLU A 237 18.62 -6.83 -22.78
C GLU A 237 19.87 -6.03 -23.20
N ASP A 238 20.91 -5.98 -22.36
CA ASP A 238 22.18 -5.32 -22.69
C ASP A 238 22.85 -6.02 -23.89
N ASP A 239 22.81 -7.34 -23.95
CA ASP A 239 23.33 -8.14 -25.07
C ASP A 239 22.59 -7.81 -26.38
N PHE A 240 21.29 -7.60 -26.31
CA PHE A 240 20.47 -7.20 -27.46
C PHE A 240 20.82 -5.80 -27.95
N ILE A 241 20.94 -4.83 -27.03
CA ILE A 241 21.27 -3.44 -27.36
C ILE A 241 22.63 -3.35 -28.05
N ILE A 242 23.65 -4.01 -27.47
CA ILE A 242 24.98 -4.01 -28.08
C ILE A 242 24.99 -4.80 -29.39
N GLY A 243 24.29 -5.93 -29.45
CA GLY A 243 24.14 -6.73 -30.66
C GLY A 243 23.54 -5.93 -31.83
N GLN A 244 22.52 -5.10 -31.58
CA GLN A 244 21.94 -4.23 -32.61
C GLN A 244 22.96 -3.20 -33.15
N GLN A 245 23.80 -2.60 -32.28
CA GLN A 245 24.82 -1.64 -32.70
C GLN A 245 25.84 -2.27 -33.66
N TYR A 246 26.10 -3.57 -33.51
CA TYR A 246 27.01 -4.34 -34.36
C TYR A 246 26.32 -5.14 -35.46
N GLY A 247 25.02 -4.96 -35.64
CA GLY A 247 24.22 -5.62 -36.68
C GLY A 247 24.02 -7.12 -36.47
N LEU A 248 24.08 -7.61 -35.22
CA LEU A 248 23.85 -9.00 -34.86
C LEU A 248 22.37 -9.24 -34.62
N GLU A 249 21.80 -10.20 -35.37
CA GLU A 249 20.42 -10.63 -35.13
C GLU A 249 20.30 -11.50 -33.87
N PRO A 250 19.23 -11.36 -33.08
CA PRO A 250 19.04 -12.10 -31.85
C PRO A 250 18.75 -13.58 -32.13
N LEU A 251 19.76 -14.45 -31.94
CA LEU A 251 19.63 -15.89 -31.98
C LEU A 251 19.06 -16.41 -30.66
N CYS A 252 17.96 -17.15 -30.73
CA CYS A 252 17.27 -17.66 -29.55
C CYS A 252 16.88 -19.13 -29.72
N PRO A 253 17.79 -20.08 -29.50
CA PRO A 253 17.61 -21.52 -29.70
C PRO A 253 16.80 -22.19 -28.59
N VAL A 254 15.77 -21.52 -28.05
CA VAL A 254 14.90 -22.03 -26.98
C VAL A 254 13.44 -21.74 -27.32
N ASP A 255 12.62 -22.78 -27.29
CA ASP A 255 11.18 -22.68 -27.59
C ASP A 255 10.34 -22.08 -26.46
N ASN A 256 9.02 -21.97 -26.65
CA ASN A 256 8.07 -21.43 -25.68
C ASN A 256 8.03 -22.21 -24.35
N LYS A 257 8.40 -23.51 -24.37
CA LYS A 257 8.41 -24.38 -23.18
C LYS A 257 9.76 -24.41 -22.48
N GLY A 258 10.74 -23.66 -23.01
CA GLY A 258 12.10 -23.65 -22.48
C GLY A 258 12.93 -24.85 -22.97
N VAL A 259 12.54 -25.46 -24.06
CA VAL A 259 13.25 -26.59 -24.65
C VAL A 259 14.17 -26.09 -25.75
N MET A 260 15.41 -26.54 -25.80
CA MET A 260 16.39 -26.27 -26.85
C MET A 260 15.87 -26.72 -28.20
N THR A 261 15.99 -25.87 -29.23
CA THR A 261 15.58 -26.15 -30.61
C THR A 261 16.74 -26.72 -31.44
N GLU A 262 16.47 -27.05 -32.71
CA GLU A 262 17.51 -27.51 -33.67
C GLU A 262 18.59 -26.43 -33.96
N GLU A 263 18.34 -25.15 -33.58
CA GLU A 263 19.34 -24.10 -33.63
C GLU A 263 20.45 -24.25 -32.56
N ALA A 264 20.30 -25.18 -31.62
CA ALA A 264 21.33 -25.64 -30.68
C ALA A 264 21.75 -27.09 -30.98
N PRO A 265 22.50 -27.36 -32.05
CA PRO A 265 22.87 -28.70 -32.43
C PRO A 265 23.59 -29.45 -31.29
N GLY A 266 23.15 -30.67 -31.05
CA GLY A 266 23.66 -31.50 -29.95
C GLY A 266 22.93 -31.32 -28.61
N PHE A 267 22.08 -30.29 -28.48
CA PHE A 267 21.28 -30.06 -27.27
C PHE A 267 19.78 -29.96 -27.54
N ALA A 268 19.35 -30.07 -28.80
CA ALA A 268 17.94 -30.04 -29.19
C ALA A 268 17.10 -31.04 -28.39
N GLY A 269 15.91 -30.64 -27.98
CA GLY A 269 14.98 -31.44 -27.17
C GLY A 269 15.24 -31.46 -25.67
N ILE A 270 16.33 -30.83 -25.18
CA ILE A 270 16.69 -30.76 -23.75
C ILE A 270 16.10 -29.47 -23.14
N PHE A 271 15.54 -29.55 -21.95
CA PHE A 271 15.08 -28.39 -21.21
C PHE A 271 16.28 -27.51 -20.81
N TYR A 272 16.16 -26.18 -20.94
CA TYR A 272 17.27 -25.22 -20.81
C TYR A 272 18.08 -25.39 -19.51
N ASP A 273 17.44 -25.64 -18.37
CA ASP A 273 18.13 -25.81 -17.08
C ASP A 273 18.88 -27.13 -17.00
N GLU A 274 18.36 -28.18 -17.64
CA GLU A 274 18.99 -29.49 -17.77
C GLU A 274 20.14 -29.49 -18.79
N ALA A 275 20.08 -28.59 -19.79
CA ALA A 275 21.13 -28.41 -20.80
C ALA A 275 22.45 -27.87 -20.21
N ASN A 276 22.44 -27.25 -19.05
CA ASN A 276 23.66 -26.76 -18.38
C ASN A 276 24.71 -27.88 -18.24
N LYS A 277 24.29 -29.08 -17.88
CA LYS A 277 25.22 -30.21 -17.65
C LYS A 277 25.88 -30.69 -18.95
N PRO A 278 25.19 -31.11 -20.03
CA PRO A 278 25.84 -31.56 -21.25
C PRO A 278 26.62 -30.43 -21.96
N ILE A 279 26.22 -29.15 -21.81
CA ILE A 279 27.02 -28.03 -22.33
C ILE A 279 28.35 -27.93 -21.58
N THR A 280 28.32 -28.04 -20.26
CA THR A 280 29.54 -28.00 -19.44
C THR A 280 30.48 -29.18 -19.75
N GLU A 281 29.93 -30.39 -19.92
CA GLU A 281 30.67 -31.60 -20.35
C GLU A 281 31.31 -31.36 -21.73
N LYS A 282 30.59 -30.73 -22.67
CA LYS A 282 31.13 -30.42 -24.01
C LYS A 282 32.27 -29.40 -23.99
N LEU A 283 32.17 -28.42 -23.11
CA LEU A 283 33.24 -27.43 -22.88
C LEU A 283 34.51 -28.07 -22.29
N ASP A 284 34.34 -29.04 -21.38
CA ASP A 284 35.44 -29.79 -20.77
C ASP A 284 36.13 -30.72 -21.81
N GLU A 285 35.34 -31.43 -22.60
CA GLU A 285 35.86 -32.29 -23.72
C GLU A 285 36.70 -31.46 -24.70
N ASN A 286 36.34 -30.19 -24.97
CA ASN A 286 37.05 -29.33 -25.90
C ASN A 286 38.20 -28.55 -25.24
N GLY A 287 38.45 -28.69 -23.93
CA GLY A 287 39.44 -27.99 -23.16
C GLY A 287 39.15 -26.48 -23.00
N ALA A 288 37.92 -26.04 -23.25
CA ALA A 288 37.46 -24.68 -23.09
C ALA A 288 36.98 -24.39 -21.68
N LEU A 289 36.57 -25.38 -20.89
CA LEU A 289 36.17 -25.20 -19.50
C LEU A 289 37.41 -25.04 -18.61
N LEU A 290 37.54 -23.84 -17.97
CA LEU A 290 38.66 -23.58 -17.05
C LEU A 290 38.30 -23.90 -15.61
N LYS A 291 37.05 -23.58 -15.20
CA LYS A 291 36.56 -23.84 -13.84
C LYS A 291 35.06 -24.00 -13.84
N LEU A 292 34.57 -24.89 -12.99
CA LEU A 292 33.14 -25.05 -12.65
C LEU A 292 32.98 -24.95 -11.14
N LYS A 293 32.15 -24.03 -10.70
CA LYS A 293 31.70 -23.90 -9.31
C LYS A 293 30.16 -23.88 -9.28
N PHE A 294 29.56 -24.00 -8.10
CA PHE A 294 28.13 -23.76 -7.91
C PHE A 294 27.96 -22.59 -6.95
N ILE A 295 27.14 -21.64 -7.33
CA ILE A 295 26.81 -20.48 -6.49
C ILE A 295 25.32 -20.45 -6.20
N THR A 296 24.96 -19.85 -5.08
CA THR A 296 23.57 -19.50 -4.75
C THR A 296 23.42 -18.00 -4.87
N HIS A 297 22.51 -17.57 -5.71
CA HIS A 297 22.27 -16.17 -5.98
C HIS A 297 20.78 -15.86 -6.17
N SER A 298 20.41 -14.60 -6.04
CA SER A 298 19.07 -14.11 -6.32
C SER A 298 18.75 -14.28 -7.81
N TYR A 299 17.64 -14.96 -8.14
CA TYR A 299 17.25 -15.28 -9.50
C TYR A 299 15.77 -14.94 -9.75
N PRO A 300 15.40 -14.39 -10.91
CA PRO A 300 14.03 -14.02 -11.22
C PRO A 300 13.13 -15.25 -11.38
N HIS A 301 11.95 -15.19 -10.77
CA HIS A 301 10.93 -16.24 -10.81
C HIS A 301 9.57 -15.64 -11.20
N ASP A 302 8.78 -16.41 -11.91
CA ASP A 302 7.38 -16.08 -12.19
C ASP A 302 6.58 -16.01 -10.88
N TRP A 303 6.00 -14.86 -10.59
CA TRP A 303 5.25 -14.59 -9.36
C TRP A 303 4.06 -15.55 -9.11
N ARG A 304 3.57 -16.22 -10.17
CA ARG A 304 2.42 -17.14 -10.09
C ARG A 304 2.84 -18.58 -9.94
N THR A 305 3.74 -19.03 -10.80
CA THR A 305 4.20 -20.43 -10.83
C THR A 305 5.30 -20.69 -9.83
N LYS A 306 5.99 -19.63 -9.37
CA LYS A 306 7.17 -19.68 -8.49
C LYS A 306 8.30 -20.51 -9.12
N LYS A 307 8.38 -20.51 -10.44
CA LYS A 307 9.42 -21.18 -11.22
C LYS A 307 10.36 -20.14 -11.84
N PRO A 308 11.63 -20.50 -12.06
CA PRO A 308 12.57 -19.62 -12.72
C PRO A 308 12.08 -19.14 -14.08
N VAL A 309 12.39 -17.89 -14.41
CA VAL A 309 12.16 -17.29 -15.72
C VAL A 309 13.47 -17.16 -16.48
N ILE A 310 13.39 -16.97 -17.80
CA ILE A 310 14.54 -16.73 -18.68
C ILE A 310 14.30 -15.44 -19.47
N TYR A 311 15.38 -14.87 -20.02
CA TYR A 311 15.25 -13.93 -21.13
C TYR A 311 15.16 -14.71 -22.44
N ARG A 312 14.19 -14.34 -23.28
CA ARG A 312 13.94 -14.99 -24.57
C ARG A 312 13.51 -13.97 -25.61
N ALA A 313 14.27 -13.85 -26.68
CA ALA A 313 13.87 -13.02 -27.84
C ALA A 313 12.68 -13.68 -28.57
N THR A 314 11.59 -12.94 -28.67
CA THR A 314 10.37 -13.36 -29.35
C THR A 314 9.63 -12.13 -29.87
N GLU A 315 8.84 -12.30 -30.91
CA GLU A 315 7.97 -11.23 -31.39
C GLU A 315 6.92 -10.92 -30.35
N GLN A 316 6.81 -9.66 -29.98
CA GLN A 316 5.88 -9.17 -28.97
C GLN A 316 5.40 -7.75 -29.36
N TRP A 317 4.30 -7.34 -28.74
CA TRP A 317 3.82 -5.96 -28.79
C TRP A 317 4.38 -5.17 -27.61
N PHE A 318 4.88 -3.96 -27.93
CA PHE A 318 5.51 -3.07 -26.97
C PHE A 318 4.86 -1.68 -26.98
N VAL A 319 4.87 -1.04 -25.82
CA VAL A 319 4.71 0.41 -25.67
C VAL A 319 6.08 1.03 -25.50
N SER A 320 6.45 1.97 -26.37
CA SER A 320 7.70 2.72 -26.29
C SER A 320 7.62 3.74 -25.16
N VAL A 321 8.40 3.51 -24.11
CA VAL A 321 8.58 4.47 -23.01
C VAL A 321 9.57 5.57 -23.40
N GLU A 322 10.55 5.25 -24.25
CA GLU A 322 11.57 6.19 -24.69
C GLU A 322 10.96 7.42 -25.37
N ASN A 323 9.98 7.21 -26.25
CA ASN A 323 9.34 8.29 -27.01
C ASN A 323 8.56 9.30 -26.15
N MET A 324 8.20 8.94 -24.92
CA MET A 324 7.41 9.78 -24.00
C MET A 324 8.08 9.99 -22.64
N ARG A 325 9.34 9.55 -22.46
CA ARG A 325 10.04 9.57 -21.18
C ARG A 325 10.05 10.94 -20.52
N GLN A 326 10.36 12.01 -21.25
CA GLN A 326 10.42 13.35 -20.67
C GLN A 326 9.03 13.83 -20.22
N GLU A 327 7.99 13.56 -21.01
CA GLU A 327 6.60 13.91 -20.68
C GLU A 327 6.13 13.18 -19.41
N LEU A 328 6.50 11.91 -19.27
CA LEU A 328 6.24 11.11 -18.06
C LEU A 328 6.93 11.70 -16.83
N LEU A 329 8.21 12.08 -16.94
CA LEU A 329 8.97 12.69 -15.84
C LEU A 329 8.38 14.05 -15.44
N ASP A 330 7.99 14.86 -16.42
CA ASP A 330 7.33 16.16 -16.19
C ASP A 330 5.94 15.98 -15.54
N ALA A 331 5.20 14.96 -15.91
CA ALA A 331 3.92 14.62 -15.30
C ALA A 331 4.08 14.20 -13.83
N ILE A 332 5.10 13.38 -13.50
CA ILE A 332 5.41 12.97 -12.12
C ILE A 332 5.68 14.18 -11.24
N ALA A 333 6.42 15.19 -11.73
CA ALA A 333 6.77 16.38 -10.97
C ALA A 333 5.55 17.27 -10.62
N ARG A 334 4.43 17.13 -11.34
CA ARG A 334 3.18 17.89 -11.08
C ARG A 334 2.26 17.24 -10.05
N VAL A 335 2.51 15.98 -9.65
CA VAL A 335 1.66 15.21 -8.73
C VAL A 335 2.07 15.48 -7.27
N ASP A 336 1.09 15.56 -6.37
CA ASP A 336 1.35 15.61 -4.91
C ASP A 336 1.55 14.19 -4.36
N TRP A 337 2.80 13.88 -3.99
CA TRP A 337 3.20 12.56 -3.49
C TRP A 337 3.22 12.52 -1.96
N GLN A 338 2.55 11.51 -1.40
CA GLN A 338 2.56 11.23 0.02
C GLN A 338 2.76 9.72 0.28
N PRO A 339 3.88 9.33 0.91
CA PRO A 339 5.01 10.17 1.35
C PRO A 339 5.83 10.76 0.17
N LYS A 340 6.55 11.84 0.42
CA LYS A 340 7.31 12.59 -0.63
C LYS A 340 8.38 11.74 -1.36
N TRP A 341 8.93 10.71 -0.74
CA TRP A 341 9.88 9.81 -1.40
C TRP A 341 9.27 9.06 -2.61
N GLY A 342 7.94 9.00 -2.69
CA GLY A 342 7.22 8.40 -3.81
C GLY A 342 7.54 9.04 -5.16
N GLU A 343 7.70 10.37 -5.19
CA GLU A 343 8.13 11.11 -6.39
C GLU A 343 9.47 10.60 -6.91
N VAL A 344 10.49 10.59 -6.05
CA VAL A 344 11.85 10.14 -6.42
C VAL A 344 11.82 8.69 -6.87
N ARG A 345 11.04 7.84 -6.20
CA ARG A 345 10.94 6.42 -6.54
C ARG A 345 10.34 6.21 -7.93
N LEU A 346 9.22 6.85 -8.24
CA LEU A 346 8.60 6.69 -9.57
C LEU A 346 9.43 7.36 -10.65
N HIS A 347 10.01 8.54 -10.38
CA HIS A 347 10.92 9.24 -11.28
C HIS A 347 12.08 8.32 -11.71
N ASN A 348 12.78 7.70 -10.75
CA ASN A 348 13.89 6.80 -11.06
C ASN A 348 13.41 5.56 -11.84
N MET A 349 12.27 5.00 -11.48
CA MET A 349 11.70 3.86 -12.20
C MET A 349 11.36 4.19 -13.67
N ILE A 350 10.86 5.39 -13.96
CA ILE A 350 10.56 5.82 -15.35
C ILE A 350 11.83 6.19 -16.08
N ARG A 351 12.78 6.89 -15.42
CA ARG A 351 14.07 7.27 -16.04
C ARG A 351 14.82 6.05 -16.58
N ASP A 352 14.83 4.97 -15.81
CA ASP A 352 15.62 3.77 -16.09
C ASP A 352 14.80 2.65 -16.76
N ARG A 353 13.50 2.92 -17.09
CA ARG A 353 12.60 1.92 -17.64
C ARG A 353 12.84 1.67 -19.13
N GLY A 354 12.95 0.40 -19.52
CA GLY A 354 12.84 -0.01 -20.91
C GLY A 354 11.39 0.02 -21.43
N ASP A 355 11.21 -0.36 -22.71
CA ASP A 355 9.89 -0.45 -23.31
C ASP A 355 9.00 -1.50 -22.62
N TRP A 356 7.72 -1.24 -22.57
CA TRP A 356 6.76 -2.11 -21.90
C TRP A 356 6.21 -3.17 -22.83
N CYS A 357 6.57 -4.44 -22.65
CA CYS A 357 5.96 -5.56 -23.33
C CYS A 357 4.51 -5.76 -22.87
N ILE A 358 3.54 -5.50 -23.75
CA ILE A 358 2.11 -5.54 -23.44
C ILE A 358 1.41 -6.82 -23.88
N SER A 359 2.03 -7.67 -24.70
CA SER A 359 1.43 -8.92 -25.19
C SER A 359 1.64 -10.08 -24.22
N ARG A 360 0.62 -10.93 -24.08
CA ARG A 360 0.63 -12.13 -23.24
C ARG A 360 -0.01 -13.30 -23.98
N GLN A 361 0.68 -14.43 -23.98
CA GLN A 361 0.22 -15.69 -24.61
C GLN A 361 -0.71 -16.44 -23.64
N ARG A 362 -1.81 -15.78 -23.30
CA ARG A 362 -2.87 -16.28 -22.40
C ARG A 362 -4.23 -16.03 -23.01
N VAL A 363 -5.27 -16.66 -22.46
CA VAL A 363 -6.61 -16.59 -23.02
C VAL A 363 -7.62 -15.82 -22.15
N TRP A 364 -7.27 -15.50 -20.89
CA TRP A 364 -8.11 -14.69 -20.00
C TRP A 364 -7.54 -13.28 -19.82
N GLY A 365 -8.11 -12.34 -20.48
CA GLY A 365 -7.79 -10.91 -20.54
C GLY A 365 -8.39 -10.30 -21.81
N VAL A 366 -8.13 -9.03 -22.06
CA VAL A 366 -8.60 -8.30 -23.24
C VAL A 366 -7.65 -8.58 -24.40
N PRO A 367 -8.13 -9.08 -25.56
CA PRO A 367 -7.28 -9.35 -26.71
C PRO A 367 -6.69 -8.06 -27.27
N ILE A 368 -5.51 -8.17 -27.90
CA ILE A 368 -4.90 -7.06 -28.66
C ILE A 368 -5.68 -6.90 -29.97
N PRO A 369 -6.28 -5.70 -30.26
CA PRO A 369 -7.23 -5.51 -31.35
C PRO A 369 -6.54 -5.29 -32.70
N VAL A 370 -5.64 -6.19 -33.06
CA VAL A 370 -4.84 -6.09 -34.29
C VAL A 370 -5.24 -7.18 -35.30
N PHE A 371 -5.40 -6.78 -36.53
CA PHE A 371 -5.54 -7.69 -37.68
C PHE A 371 -4.24 -7.70 -38.49
N TYR A 372 -4.05 -8.69 -39.30
CA TYR A 372 -2.89 -8.81 -40.17
C TYR A 372 -3.32 -8.98 -41.63
N GLU A 373 -2.59 -8.32 -42.53
CA GLU A 373 -2.66 -8.49 -43.95
C GLU A 373 -2.14 -9.85 -44.40
N GLU A 374 -2.32 -10.20 -45.68
CA GLU A 374 -1.78 -11.44 -46.27
C GLU A 374 -0.23 -11.47 -46.26
N ASP A 375 0.43 -10.34 -46.27
CA ASP A 375 1.89 -10.22 -46.15
C ASP A 375 2.39 -10.24 -44.69
N GLY A 376 1.49 -10.37 -43.70
CA GLY A 376 1.79 -10.38 -42.26
C GLY A 376 1.93 -8.98 -41.66
N SER A 377 1.75 -7.91 -42.39
CA SER A 377 1.81 -6.57 -41.83
C SER A 377 0.57 -6.25 -40.99
N PRO A 378 0.76 -5.59 -39.80
CA PRO A 378 -0.35 -5.31 -38.88
C PRO A 378 -1.27 -4.20 -39.43
N ILE A 379 -2.56 -4.36 -39.15
CA ILE A 379 -3.62 -3.40 -39.43
C ILE A 379 -4.09 -2.78 -38.13
N ILE A 380 -3.79 -1.49 -37.94
CA ILE A 380 -4.25 -0.67 -36.81
C ILE A 380 -4.69 0.66 -37.37
N THR A 381 -5.99 0.84 -37.61
CA THR A 381 -6.57 2.06 -38.15
C THR A 381 -7.67 2.60 -37.25
N ASP A 382 -8.00 3.89 -37.36
CA ASP A 382 -9.12 4.47 -36.62
C ASP A 382 -10.42 3.68 -36.84
N GLU A 383 -10.64 3.22 -38.09
CA GLU A 383 -11.82 2.44 -38.47
C GLU A 383 -11.86 1.08 -37.78
N THR A 384 -10.76 0.31 -37.84
CA THR A 384 -10.71 -1.03 -37.22
C THR A 384 -10.81 -0.96 -35.71
N ILE A 385 -10.12 0.00 -35.04
CA ILE A 385 -10.17 0.21 -33.60
C ILE A 385 -11.57 0.61 -33.16
N ALA A 386 -12.20 1.59 -33.81
CA ALA A 386 -13.55 2.02 -33.47
C ALA A 386 -14.55 0.87 -33.61
N HIS A 387 -14.47 0.12 -34.71
CA HIS A 387 -15.35 -1.02 -34.96
C HIS A 387 -15.22 -2.12 -33.93
N VAL A 388 -13.99 -2.51 -33.56
CA VAL A 388 -13.75 -3.52 -32.53
C VAL A 388 -14.21 -3.02 -31.15
N ALA A 389 -13.98 -1.74 -30.82
CA ALA A 389 -14.47 -1.15 -29.59
C ALA A 389 -16.01 -1.19 -29.51
N ASP A 390 -16.70 -0.86 -30.57
CA ASP A 390 -18.17 -0.92 -30.62
C ASP A 390 -18.69 -2.36 -30.50
N LEU A 391 -18.05 -3.31 -31.18
CA LEU A 391 -18.39 -4.73 -31.08
C LEU A 391 -18.18 -5.24 -29.65
N PHE A 392 -17.08 -4.84 -28.96
CA PHE A 392 -16.83 -5.25 -27.59
C PHE A 392 -17.82 -4.61 -26.63
N ARG A 393 -18.23 -3.36 -26.85
CA ARG A 393 -19.26 -2.69 -26.04
C ARG A 393 -20.60 -3.43 -26.12
N GLU A 394 -20.96 -3.91 -27.29
CA GLU A 394 -22.23 -4.61 -27.51
C GLU A 394 -22.23 -6.07 -27.08
N GLN A 395 -21.12 -6.80 -27.32
CA GLN A 395 -21.06 -8.26 -27.23
C GLN A 395 -20.02 -8.79 -26.20
N GLY A 396 -19.16 -7.91 -25.68
CA GLY A 396 -18.00 -8.30 -24.86
C GLY A 396 -16.85 -8.90 -25.68
N SER A 397 -15.66 -8.97 -25.09
CA SER A 397 -14.43 -9.41 -25.78
C SER A 397 -14.37 -10.92 -26.11
N ASN A 398 -15.33 -11.73 -25.63
CA ASN A 398 -15.35 -13.17 -25.92
C ASN A 398 -15.50 -13.46 -27.40
N ILE A 399 -16.18 -12.58 -28.14
CA ILE A 399 -16.38 -12.69 -29.60
C ILE A 399 -15.06 -12.75 -30.36
N TRP A 400 -13.97 -12.14 -29.84
CA TRP A 400 -12.65 -12.20 -30.47
C TRP A 400 -12.12 -13.62 -30.63
N PHE A 401 -12.54 -14.53 -29.79
CA PHE A 401 -12.15 -15.94 -29.84
C PHE A 401 -13.21 -16.83 -30.51
N ASP A 402 -14.46 -16.38 -30.55
CA ASP A 402 -15.60 -17.20 -31.04
C ASP A 402 -15.97 -16.92 -32.49
N TRP A 403 -15.80 -15.69 -32.97
CA TRP A 403 -16.19 -15.31 -34.31
C TRP A 403 -15.07 -15.52 -35.33
N GLU A 404 -15.40 -15.65 -36.58
CA GLU A 404 -14.42 -15.65 -37.68
C GLU A 404 -13.83 -14.24 -37.85
N THR A 405 -12.56 -14.13 -38.30
CA THR A 405 -11.87 -12.83 -38.47
C THR A 405 -12.65 -11.87 -39.36
N LYS A 406 -13.28 -12.37 -40.45
CA LYS A 406 -14.08 -11.57 -41.36
C LYS A 406 -15.28 -10.90 -40.68
N ASP A 407 -15.84 -11.51 -39.64
CA ASP A 407 -17.02 -11.00 -38.93
C ASP A 407 -16.62 -9.97 -37.84
N LEU A 408 -15.34 -9.89 -37.51
CA LEU A 408 -14.74 -8.90 -36.60
C LEU A 408 -14.19 -7.67 -37.37
N MET A 409 -14.01 -7.77 -38.67
CA MET A 409 -13.54 -6.67 -39.53
C MET A 409 -14.69 -5.72 -39.88
N PRO A 410 -14.40 -4.43 -40.08
CA PRO A 410 -15.41 -3.50 -40.63
C PRO A 410 -15.98 -3.99 -41.95
N SER A 411 -17.29 -3.86 -42.12
CA SER A 411 -17.97 -4.31 -43.36
C SER A 411 -17.43 -3.59 -44.61
N GLY A 412 -16.96 -4.39 -45.59
CA GLY A 412 -16.39 -3.86 -46.82
C GLY A 412 -14.94 -3.38 -46.73
N TYR A 413 -14.25 -3.64 -45.62
CA TYR A 413 -12.81 -3.35 -45.49
C TYR A 413 -12.02 -4.06 -46.59
N SER A 414 -11.12 -3.33 -47.23
CA SER A 414 -10.26 -3.87 -48.31
C SER A 414 -8.89 -3.18 -48.26
N SER A 415 -7.84 -3.91 -48.61
CA SER A 415 -6.47 -3.42 -48.67
C SER A 415 -5.74 -3.98 -49.89
N GLU A 416 -4.83 -3.18 -50.46
CA GLU A 416 -3.96 -3.62 -51.55
C GLU A 416 -3.00 -4.75 -51.12
N LYS A 417 -2.68 -4.85 -49.81
CA LYS A 417 -1.83 -5.89 -49.25
C LYS A 417 -2.55 -7.21 -48.98
N SER A 418 -3.87 -7.21 -49.07
CA SER A 418 -4.74 -8.39 -48.99
C SER A 418 -5.66 -8.50 -50.17
N PRO A 419 -5.13 -8.74 -51.38
CA PRO A 419 -5.91 -8.73 -52.63
C PRO A 419 -6.96 -9.83 -52.70
N ASN A 420 -6.82 -10.90 -51.91
CA ASN A 420 -7.81 -11.98 -51.83
C ASN A 420 -8.80 -11.79 -50.67
N GLY A 421 -8.66 -10.70 -49.86
CA GLY A 421 -9.51 -10.44 -48.70
C GLY A 421 -9.29 -11.38 -47.52
N ASN A 422 -8.12 -12.02 -47.47
CA ASN A 422 -7.77 -12.90 -46.36
C ASN A 422 -7.06 -12.09 -45.28
N TYR A 423 -7.69 -12.04 -44.12
CA TYR A 423 -7.14 -11.39 -42.93
C TYR A 423 -7.00 -12.40 -41.79
N THR A 424 -5.97 -12.24 -40.99
CA THR A 424 -5.83 -12.95 -39.73
C THR A 424 -5.88 -11.96 -38.57
N ARG A 425 -5.97 -12.44 -37.35
CA ARG A 425 -6.05 -11.61 -36.13
C ARG A 425 -5.00 -12.01 -35.12
N GLU A 426 -4.65 -11.06 -34.26
CA GLU A 426 -3.79 -11.32 -33.10
C GLU A 426 -4.48 -12.29 -32.12
N THR A 427 -3.70 -13.19 -31.54
CA THR A 427 -4.18 -14.18 -30.58
C THR A 427 -3.74 -13.87 -29.16
N ASP A 428 -2.78 -12.98 -28.99
CA ASP A 428 -2.31 -12.53 -27.69
C ASP A 428 -3.31 -11.58 -27.02
N ILE A 429 -3.30 -11.60 -25.70
CA ILE A 429 -4.06 -10.65 -24.90
C ILE A 429 -3.14 -9.57 -24.33
N MET A 430 -3.72 -8.43 -23.97
CA MET A 430 -2.99 -7.37 -23.30
C MET A 430 -2.52 -7.78 -21.90
N ASP A 431 -1.43 -7.18 -21.44
CA ASP A 431 -0.99 -7.25 -20.06
C ASP A 431 -2.08 -6.71 -19.12
N VAL A 432 -2.32 -7.38 -17.99
CA VAL A 432 -3.29 -6.93 -16.99
C VAL A 432 -2.99 -5.54 -16.43
N TRP A 433 -1.74 -5.11 -16.48
CA TRP A 433 -1.38 -3.75 -16.10
C TRP A 433 -1.85 -2.72 -17.14
N PHE A 434 -2.09 -3.14 -18.36
CA PHE A 434 -2.78 -2.31 -19.37
C PHE A 434 -4.27 -2.20 -19.05
N ASP A 435 -4.92 -3.29 -18.61
CA ASP A 435 -6.32 -3.28 -18.15
C ASP A 435 -6.48 -2.26 -17.01
N SER A 436 -5.72 -2.41 -15.92
CA SER A 436 -5.80 -1.48 -14.79
C SER A 436 -5.28 -0.08 -15.14
N GLY A 437 -4.29 0.02 -16.03
CA GLY A 437 -3.75 1.29 -16.51
C GLY A 437 -4.79 2.15 -17.26
N SER A 438 -5.75 1.51 -17.92
CA SER A 438 -6.80 2.20 -18.67
C SER A 438 -7.97 2.74 -17.82
N SER A 439 -7.88 2.65 -16.48
CA SER A 439 -8.95 3.08 -15.55
C SER A 439 -9.31 4.56 -15.68
N HIS A 440 -8.36 5.43 -16.07
CA HIS A 440 -8.64 6.85 -16.30
C HIS A 440 -9.65 7.08 -17.43
N GLN A 441 -9.65 6.24 -18.47
CA GLN A 441 -10.59 6.28 -19.58
C GLN A 441 -11.84 5.44 -19.29
N GLY A 442 -11.65 4.21 -18.78
CA GLY A 442 -12.75 3.26 -18.58
C GLY A 442 -13.61 3.52 -17.35
N VAL A 443 -13.20 4.44 -16.46
CA VAL A 443 -13.96 4.82 -15.26
C VAL A 443 -14.12 6.33 -15.15
N LEU A 444 -13.02 7.10 -15.12
CA LEU A 444 -13.09 8.53 -14.79
C LEU A 444 -13.71 9.37 -15.90
N GLU A 445 -13.48 9.01 -17.17
CA GLU A 445 -14.10 9.68 -18.32
C GLU A 445 -15.47 9.08 -18.72
N GLU A 446 -15.70 7.80 -18.42
CA GLU A 446 -16.92 7.10 -18.81
C GLU A 446 -18.12 7.42 -17.90
N ARG A 447 -17.87 7.79 -16.63
CA ARG A 447 -18.92 7.99 -15.65
C ARG A 447 -19.21 9.48 -15.44
N ASP A 448 -20.45 9.87 -15.56
CA ASP A 448 -20.91 11.26 -15.42
C ASP A 448 -20.65 11.84 -14.01
N ASP A 449 -20.56 10.99 -12.98
CA ASP A 449 -20.30 11.37 -11.58
C ASP A 449 -18.82 11.38 -11.21
N GLN A 450 -17.93 11.11 -12.18
CA GLN A 450 -16.48 11.08 -12.00
C GLN A 450 -15.81 12.19 -12.81
N HIS A 451 -14.52 12.37 -12.61
CA HIS A 451 -13.71 13.30 -13.41
C HIS A 451 -12.24 12.86 -13.47
N ARG A 452 -11.57 13.31 -14.50
CA ARG A 452 -10.13 13.16 -14.70
C ARG A 452 -9.41 14.52 -14.59
N PRO A 453 -8.22 14.57 -13.95
CA PRO A 453 -7.55 13.50 -13.21
C PRO A 453 -8.25 13.18 -11.88
N ALA A 454 -8.08 11.94 -11.37
CA ALA A 454 -8.58 11.56 -10.06
C ALA A 454 -7.99 12.45 -8.96
N ASP A 455 -8.77 12.78 -7.93
CA ASP A 455 -8.27 13.58 -6.80
C ASP A 455 -7.21 12.81 -5.99
N LEU A 456 -7.37 11.49 -5.85
CA LEU A 456 -6.49 10.63 -5.06
C LEU A 456 -6.39 9.23 -5.64
N TYR A 457 -5.15 8.75 -5.90
CA TYR A 457 -4.85 7.33 -6.01
C TYR A 457 -4.28 6.84 -4.68
N PHE A 458 -4.85 5.76 -4.15
CA PHE A 458 -4.49 5.19 -2.86
C PHE A 458 -4.26 3.69 -2.95
N GLU A 459 -3.01 3.26 -2.77
CA GLU A 459 -2.59 1.85 -2.85
C GLU A 459 -1.30 1.59 -2.07
N GLY A 460 -0.87 0.32 -2.04
CA GLY A 460 0.38 -0.10 -1.45
C GLY A 460 1.62 0.39 -2.20
N SER A 461 2.74 0.43 -1.50
CA SER A 461 4.03 0.90 -2.04
C SER A 461 4.61 0.00 -3.15
N ASP A 462 4.07 -1.20 -3.38
CA ASP A 462 4.38 -2.05 -4.52
C ASP A 462 3.78 -1.52 -5.84
N GLN A 463 2.76 -0.66 -5.78
CA GLN A 463 2.09 -0.12 -6.95
C GLN A 463 2.89 0.95 -7.71
N TYR A 464 4.02 1.38 -7.22
CA TYR A 464 4.99 2.15 -8.01
C TYR A 464 5.48 1.36 -9.24
N ARG A 465 5.54 0.03 -9.16
CA ARG A 465 5.77 -0.87 -10.31
C ARG A 465 4.51 -1.43 -10.95
N GLY A 466 3.35 -1.12 -10.42
CA GLY A 466 2.06 -1.61 -10.88
C GLY A 466 1.18 -0.48 -11.38
N TRP A 467 0.04 -0.28 -10.70
CA TRP A 467 -1.02 0.62 -11.15
C TRP A 467 -0.60 2.09 -11.27
N PHE A 468 0.21 2.63 -10.35
CA PHE A 468 0.68 4.02 -10.46
C PHE A 468 1.48 4.24 -11.75
N ASN A 469 2.30 3.27 -12.11
CA ASN A 469 3.15 3.33 -13.29
C ASN A 469 2.34 3.10 -14.59
N SER A 470 1.56 2.01 -14.65
CA SER A 470 0.81 1.67 -15.86
C SER A 470 -0.25 2.72 -16.22
N SER A 471 -0.97 3.25 -15.21
CA SER A 471 -1.96 4.31 -15.47
C SER A 471 -1.30 5.65 -15.83
N LEU A 472 -0.10 5.94 -15.31
CA LEU A 472 0.67 7.11 -15.76
C LEU A 472 1.06 6.99 -17.24
N ILE A 473 1.62 5.84 -17.65
CA ILE A 473 2.05 5.63 -19.03
C ILE A 473 0.88 5.75 -20.00
N THR A 474 -0.22 5.06 -19.73
CA THR A 474 -1.40 5.09 -20.63
C THR A 474 -2.07 6.46 -20.66
N SER A 475 -2.16 7.15 -19.52
CA SER A 475 -2.75 8.49 -19.46
C SER A 475 -1.89 9.53 -20.17
N VAL A 476 -0.59 9.58 -19.92
CA VAL A 476 0.32 10.53 -20.60
C VAL A 476 0.34 10.28 -22.08
N ALA A 477 0.39 9.02 -22.53
CA ALA A 477 0.37 8.67 -23.94
C ALA A 477 -0.89 9.19 -24.68
N VAL A 478 -2.05 9.23 -24.01
CA VAL A 478 -3.33 9.63 -24.62
C VAL A 478 -3.62 11.12 -24.40
N THR A 479 -3.19 11.70 -23.29
CA THR A 479 -3.66 13.02 -22.83
C THR A 479 -2.54 14.02 -22.51
N GLY A 480 -1.28 13.57 -22.39
CA GLY A 480 -0.15 14.40 -21.96
C GLY A 480 -0.08 14.66 -20.45
N ASP A 481 -1.04 14.15 -19.66
CA ASP A 481 -1.13 14.41 -18.23
C ASP A 481 -1.26 13.14 -17.38
N ALA A 482 -0.84 13.25 -16.09
CA ALA A 482 -1.03 12.19 -15.11
C ALA A 482 -2.53 11.95 -14.83
N PRO A 483 -2.96 10.69 -14.58
CA PRO A 483 -4.36 10.38 -14.32
C PRO A 483 -4.81 10.74 -12.89
N TYR A 484 -3.94 11.27 -12.06
CA TYR A 484 -4.16 11.59 -10.64
C TYR A 484 -3.49 12.88 -10.24
N LYS A 485 -4.12 13.64 -9.32
CA LYS A 485 -3.58 14.86 -8.70
C LYS A 485 -2.67 14.54 -7.53
N LYS A 486 -3.04 13.50 -6.77
CA LYS A 486 -2.32 13.07 -5.56
C LYS A 486 -2.19 11.55 -5.53
N VAL A 487 -1.05 11.07 -5.05
CA VAL A 487 -0.83 9.66 -4.73
C VAL A 487 -0.52 9.51 -3.25
N LEU A 488 -1.30 8.69 -2.57
CA LEU A 488 -1.09 8.28 -1.18
C LEU A 488 -0.71 6.80 -1.17
N SER A 489 0.50 6.47 -0.72
CA SER A 489 0.93 5.07 -0.64
C SER A 489 1.09 4.59 0.79
N HIS A 490 0.77 3.32 1.03
CA HIS A 490 0.89 2.67 2.32
C HIS A 490 1.88 1.50 2.30
N GLY A 491 2.38 1.13 3.49
CA GLY A 491 3.21 -0.04 3.70
C GLY A 491 2.40 -1.35 3.71
N PHE A 492 3.07 -2.45 4.03
CA PHE A 492 2.47 -3.77 4.13
C PHE A 492 2.01 -4.08 5.55
N THR A 493 1.00 -4.95 5.65
CA THR A 493 0.61 -5.53 6.93
C THR A 493 1.42 -6.79 7.19
N LEU A 494 2.18 -6.78 8.27
CA LEU A 494 3.02 -7.86 8.75
C LEU A 494 2.39 -8.54 9.97
N ASP A 495 2.82 -9.74 10.31
CA ASP A 495 2.42 -10.40 11.54
C ASP A 495 3.04 -9.75 12.79
N GLY A 496 2.72 -10.23 13.98
CA GLY A 496 3.24 -9.68 15.24
C GLY A 496 4.77 -9.75 15.38
N LYS A 497 5.44 -10.62 14.61
CA LYS A 497 6.90 -10.74 14.57
C LYS A 497 7.55 -9.84 13.52
N GLY A 498 6.75 -9.22 12.65
CA GLY A 498 7.23 -8.41 11.54
C GLY A 498 7.53 -9.23 10.28
N GLU A 499 6.97 -10.43 10.16
CA GLU A 499 7.12 -11.28 8.99
C GLU A 499 5.94 -11.10 8.02
N LYS A 500 6.22 -11.23 6.71
CA LYS A 500 5.18 -11.18 5.67
C LYS A 500 4.17 -12.31 5.87
N MET A 501 2.90 -11.96 5.96
CA MET A 501 1.83 -12.95 6.12
C MET A 501 1.65 -13.80 4.86
N SER A 502 1.67 -15.13 5.04
CA SER A 502 1.42 -16.08 3.96
C SER A 502 0.66 -17.31 4.45
N LYS A 503 -0.11 -17.92 3.53
CA LYS A 503 -0.83 -19.18 3.85
C LYS A 503 0.12 -20.35 4.13
N SER A 504 1.32 -20.32 3.56
CA SER A 504 2.35 -21.36 3.76
C SER A 504 2.97 -21.29 5.16
N LEU A 505 3.13 -20.09 5.73
CA LEU A 505 3.62 -19.87 7.08
C LEU A 505 2.51 -20.03 8.15
N GLY A 506 1.23 -20.01 7.72
CA GLY A 506 0.11 -20.12 8.65
C GLY A 506 -0.13 -18.90 9.55
N ASN A 507 0.55 -17.78 9.28
CA ASN A 507 0.52 -16.54 10.07
C ASN A 507 -0.47 -15.49 9.54
N VAL A 508 -1.41 -15.89 8.68
CA VAL A 508 -2.40 -14.96 8.10
C VAL A 508 -3.50 -14.65 9.10
N ILE A 509 -3.65 -13.36 9.42
CA ILE A 509 -4.81 -12.84 10.14
C ILE A 509 -5.89 -12.49 9.13
N ASP A 510 -7.04 -13.11 9.25
CA ASP A 510 -8.18 -12.91 8.36
C ASP A 510 -9.07 -11.77 8.89
N PRO A 511 -9.19 -10.63 8.17
CA PRO A 511 -10.01 -9.50 8.60
C PRO A 511 -11.48 -9.89 8.88
N ALA A 512 -12.05 -10.82 8.12
CA ALA A 512 -13.41 -11.26 8.32
C ALA A 512 -13.61 -11.95 9.67
N LYS A 513 -12.62 -12.71 10.14
CA LYS A 513 -12.63 -13.32 11.48
C LYS A 513 -12.50 -12.28 12.57
N VAL A 514 -11.60 -11.30 12.40
CA VAL A 514 -11.45 -10.18 13.35
C VAL A 514 -12.75 -9.40 13.47
N MET A 515 -13.37 -9.03 12.36
CA MET A 515 -14.64 -8.32 12.35
C MET A 515 -15.78 -9.12 13.01
N LYS A 516 -15.79 -10.44 12.86
CA LYS A 516 -16.79 -11.30 13.52
C LYS A 516 -16.61 -11.35 15.03
N GLN A 517 -15.40 -11.29 15.53
CA GLN A 517 -15.06 -11.41 16.96
C GLN A 517 -15.09 -10.07 17.69
N LEU A 518 -14.51 -9.04 17.09
CA LEU A 518 -14.24 -7.75 17.73
C LEU A 518 -15.04 -6.59 17.14
N GLY A 519 -15.63 -6.77 15.96
CA GLY A 519 -16.30 -5.71 15.20
C GLY A 519 -15.36 -5.00 14.21
N ALA A 520 -15.96 -4.31 13.23
CA ALA A 520 -15.21 -3.59 12.19
C ALA A 520 -14.47 -2.36 12.76
N ASP A 521 -15.10 -1.66 13.72
CA ASP A 521 -14.53 -0.45 14.32
C ASP A 521 -13.18 -0.69 15.00
N ILE A 522 -12.96 -1.86 15.61
CA ILE A 522 -11.68 -2.21 16.22
C ILE A 522 -10.59 -2.31 15.17
N LEU A 523 -10.88 -2.93 14.01
CA LEU A 523 -9.92 -3.07 12.92
C LEU A 523 -9.58 -1.69 12.31
N ARG A 524 -10.58 -0.85 12.12
CA ARG A 524 -10.43 0.52 11.62
C ARG A 524 -9.65 1.41 12.61
N LEU A 525 -9.95 1.29 13.90
CA LEU A 525 -9.25 2.02 14.95
C LEU A 525 -7.79 1.59 15.06
N TRP A 526 -7.49 0.28 14.88
CA TRP A 526 -6.12 -0.21 14.81
C TRP A 526 -5.35 0.44 13.67
N VAL A 527 -5.89 0.42 12.44
CA VAL A 527 -5.25 1.05 11.27
C VAL A 527 -4.99 2.54 11.52
N SER A 528 -5.98 3.25 12.09
CA SER A 528 -5.87 4.69 12.40
C SER A 528 -4.87 4.99 13.52
N SER A 529 -4.55 4.02 14.38
CA SER A 529 -3.59 4.19 15.47
C SER A 529 -2.13 4.02 15.05
N THR A 530 -1.87 3.60 13.79
CA THR A 530 -0.54 3.28 13.26
C THR A 530 -0.09 4.28 12.21
N ASP A 531 1.23 4.33 11.97
CA ASP A 531 1.77 5.01 10.78
C ASP A 531 1.66 4.06 9.57
N PHE A 532 0.56 4.17 8.85
CA PHE A 532 0.26 3.31 7.70
C PHE A 532 1.18 3.57 6.48
N GLN A 533 1.93 4.66 6.44
CA GLN A 533 2.89 4.95 5.36
C GLN A 533 4.11 4.01 5.43
N SER A 534 4.32 3.39 6.59
CA SER A 534 5.31 2.33 6.83
C SER A 534 4.63 0.96 6.97
N ASP A 535 5.43 -0.12 7.01
CA ASP A 535 4.92 -1.46 7.29
C ASP A 535 4.34 -1.53 8.71
N VAL A 536 3.11 -2.05 8.83
CA VAL A 536 2.39 -2.12 10.11
C VAL A 536 2.25 -3.56 10.59
N ARG A 537 2.33 -3.75 11.92
CA ARG A 537 2.17 -5.08 12.53
C ARG A 537 0.76 -5.27 13.07
N VAL A 538 0.26 -6.50 12.95
CA VAL A 538 -1.00 -6.91 13.54
C VAL A 538 -0.83 -8.24 14.29
N SER A 539 -1.42 -8.31 15.49
CA SER A 539 -1.52 -9.54 16.29
C SER A 539 -2.75 -9.47 17.18
N ASP A 540 -3.14 -10.60 17.77
CA ASP A 540 -4.26 -10.64 18.72
C ASP A 540 -4.00 -9.74 19.94
N ASP A 541 -2.75 -9.63 20.41
CA ASP A 541 -2.39 -8.77 21.55
C ASP A 541 -2.52 -7.28 21.20
N ILE A 542 -2.09 -6.88 19.99
CA ILE A 542 -2.26 -5.50 19.49
C ILE A 542 -3.75 -5.17 19.41
N LEU A 543 -4.56 -6.04 18.80
CA LEU A 543 -5.99 -5.84 18.68
C LEU A 543 -6.71 -5.78 20.03
N LYS A 544 -6.21 -6.50 21.03
CA LYS A 544 -6.70 -6.45 22.41
C LYS A 544 -6.44 -5.09 23.07
N GLN A 545 -5.22 -4.54 22.91
CA GLN A 545 -4.89 -3.19 23.39
C GLN A 545 -5.76 -2.11 22.74
N VAL A 546 -5.98 -2.19 21.42
CA VAL A 546 -6.89 -1.28 20.71
C VAL A 546 -8.32 -1.41 21.20
N SER A 547 -8.76 -2.63 21.56
CA SER A 547 -10.10 -2.87 22.13
C SER A 547 -10.29 -2.19 23.50
N GLU A 548 -9.21 -2.09 24.32
CA GLU A 548 -9.28 -1.34 25.59
C GLU A 548 -9.46 0.17 25.33
N THR A 549 -8.72 0.74 24.35
CA THR A 549 -8.91 2.14 23.96
C THR A 549 -10.32 2.37 23.43
N TYR A 550 -10.82 1.49 22.57
CA TYR A 550 -12.19 1.55 22.07
C TYR A 550 -13.24 1.57 23.19
N ARG A 551 -13.08 0.71 24.21
CA ARG A 551 -13.99 0.69 25.36
C ARG A 551 -14.01 2.01 26.11
N LYS A 552 -12.86 2.68 26.28
CA LYS A 552 -12.80 3.99 26.92
C LYS A 552 -13.58 5.03 26.10
N ILE A 553 -13.34 5.11 24.81
CA ILE A 553 -14.09 6.02 23.92
C ILE A 553 -15.60 5.75 23.99
N ARG A 554 -16.01 4.50 23.83
CA ARG A 554 -17.41 4.11 23.88
C ARG A 554 -18.07 4.41 25.25
N ASN A 555 -17.37 4.14 26.35
CA ASN A 555 -17.88 4.44 27.68
C ASN A 555 -18.04 5.94 27.91
N THR A 556 -17.12 6.77 27.37
CA THR A 556 -17.22 8.24 27.42
C THR A 556 -18.47 8.72 26.70
N LEU A 557 -18.71 8.26 25.45
CA LEU A 557 -19.93 8.58 24.71
C LEU A 557 -21.18 8.14 25.47
N ARG A 558 -21.19 6.92 26.01
CA ARG A 558 -22.32 6.39 26.78
C ARG A 558 -22.61 7.20 28.04
N PHE A 559 -21.58 7.65 28.75
CA PHE A 559 -21.73 8.50 29.92
C PHE A 559 -22.38 9.82 29.56
N MET A 560 -21.87 10.50 28.52
CA MET A 560 -22.41 11.78 28.08
C MET A 560 -23.89 11.64 27.67
N LEU A 561 -24.20 10.69 26.80
CA LEU A 561 -25.57 10.43 26.34
C LEU A 561 -26.53 10.08 27.48
N GLY A 562 -26.08 9.29 28.47
CA GLY A 562 -26.88 8.94 29.65
C GLY A 562 -27.22 10.14 30.52
N ASN A 563 -26.31 11.13 30.62
CA ASN A 563 -26.52 12.36 31.39
C ASN A 563 -27.26 13.45 30.61
N LEU A 564 -27.65 13.19 29.36
CA LEU A 564 -28.45 14.08 28.52
C LEU A 564 -29.91 13.61 28.36
N SER A 565 -30.34 12.61 29.10
CA SER A 565 -31.68 12.04 28.96
C SER A 565 -32.80 13.06 29.18
N ASP A 566 -32.63 13.95 30.14
CA ASP A 566 -33.53 15.02 30.52
C ASP A 566 -33.18 16.40 29.93
N PHE A 567 -32.16 16.46 29.04
CA PHE A 567 -31.71 17.68 28.40
C PHE A 567 -32.37 17.89 27.03
N ASP A 568 -32.97 19.06 26.83
CA ASP A 568 -33.44 19.50 25.52
C ASP A 568 -32.55 20.64 24.98
N PRO A 569 -31.78 20.39 23.92
CA PRO A 569 -30.87 21.41 23.41
C PRO A 569 -31.54 22.68 22.88
N ALA A 570 -32.85 22.63 22.59
CA ALA A 570 -33.61 23.79 22.14
C ALA A 570 -33.97 24.77 23.28
N THR A 571 -34.13 24.26 24.51
CA THR A 571 -34.61 25.04 25.66
C THR A 571 -33.61 25.15 26.81
N ASP A 572 -32.76 24.12 26.98
CA ASP A 572 -31.94 23.97 28.19
C ASP A 572 -30.49 24.43 28.02
N ARG A 573 -30.10 24.83 26.81
CA ARG A 573 -28.72 25.30 26.55
C ARG A 573 -28.42 26.56 27.34
N VAL A 574 -27.27 26.56 28.02
CA VAL A 574 -26.70 27.71 28.72
C VAL A 574 -25.73 28.44 27.78
N LYS A 575 -25.79 29.78 27.79
CA LYS A 575 -24.85 30.61 27.02
C LYS A 575 -23.45 30.55 27.66
N MET A 576 -22.40 30.60 26.85
CA MET A 576 -21.01 30.61 27.34
C MET A 576 -20.73 31.76 28.31
N SER A 577 -21.40 32.92 28.16
CA SER A 577 -21.29 34.03 29.10
C SER A 577 -21.73 33.70 30.52
N ASP A 578 -22.58 32.70 30.67
CA ASP A 578 -23.25 32.35 31.94
C ASP A 578 -22.64 31.02 32.50
N MET A 579 -21.57 30.52 31.88
CA MET A 579 -20.88 29.29 32.27
C MET A 579 -19.71 29.55 33.26
N ASN A 580 -19.38 28.57 34.04
CA ASN A 580 -18.22 28.59 34.91
C ASN A 580 -16.90 28.48 34.10
N ASP A 581 -15.78 28.89 34.70
CA ASP A 581 -14.47 28.88 34.04
C ASP A 581 -14.01 27.46 33.68
N VAL A 582 -14.43 26.44 34.45
CA VAL A 582 -14.15 25.00 34.15
C VAL A 582 -14.87 24.55 32.86
N ASP A 583 -16.10 25.04 32.63
CA ASP A 583 -16.87 24.70 31.43
C ASP A 583 -16.24 25.37 30.18
N LEU A 584 -15.84 26.66 30.32
CA LEU A 584 -15.13 27.36 29.25
C LEU A 584 -13.76 26.74 28.95
N PHE A 585 -13.06 26.22 29.96
CA PHE A 585 -11.83 25.44 29.76
C PHE A 585 -12.08 24.16 28.99
N MET A 586 -13.19 23.47 29.26
CA MET A 586 -13.54 22.26 28.49
C MET A 586 -13.88 22.56 27.03
N TYR A 587 -14.54 23.68 26.72
CA TYR A 587 -14.70 24.11 25.33
C TYR A 587 -13.35 24.40 24.65
N GLN A 588 -12.39 24.93 25.36
CA GLN A 588 -11.05 25.16 24.83
C GLN A 588 -10.36 23.82 24.50
N ARG A 589 -10.48 22.82 25.40
CA ARG A 589 -10.01 21.44 25.12
C ARG A 589 -10.75 20.79 23.96
N LEU A 590 -12.05 21.05 23.81
CA LEU A 590 -12.84 20.58 22.68
C LEU A 590 -12.38 21.23 21.37
N ASN A 591 -12.07 22.52 21.36
CA ASN A 591 -11.49 23.21 20.21
C ASN A 591 -10.13 22.63 19.79
N ASP A 592 -9.28 22.30 20.77
CA ASP A 592 -7.98 21.66 20.48
C ASP A 592 -8.16 20.30 19.79
N VAL A 593 -9.05 19.45 20.29
CA VAL A 593 -9.30 18.14 19.66
C VAL A 593 -9.95 18.27 18.30
N ILE A 594 -10.89 19.20 18.09
CA ILE A 594 -11.49 19.47 16.78
C ILE A 594 -10.42 19.89 15.78
N SER A 595 -9.60 20.87 16.15
CA SER A 595 -8.54 21.41 15.28
C SER A 595 -7.50 20.34 14.92
N ARG A 596 -7.03 19.58 15.91
CA ARG A 596 -6.02 18.52 15.73
C ARG A 596 -6.57 17.36 14.92
N ALA A 597 -7.81 16.93 15.17
CA ALA A 597 -8.42 15.83 14.44
C ALA A 597 -8.65 16.20 12.98
N GLN A 598 -9.21 17.37 12.70
CA GLN A 598 -9.41 17.83 11.33
C GLN A 598 -8.10 18.04 10.56
N LYS A 599 -7.07 18.59 11.25
CA LYS A 599 -5.73 18.68 10.65
C LYS A 599 -5.20 17.29 10.30
N GLY A 600 -5.32 16.33 11.22
CA GLY A 600 -4.89 14.96 10.99
C GLY A 600 -5.60 14.30 9.80
N TYR A 601 -6.89 14.56 9.62
CA TYR A 601 -7.62 14.07 8.44
C TYR A 601 -7.15 14.73 7.14
N ARG A 602 -6.99 16.07 7.11
CA ARG A 602 -6.50 16.77 5.91
C ARG A 602 -5.10 16.36 5.47
N GLU A 603 -4.24 16.04 6.44
CA GLU A 603 -2.86 15.64 6.21
C GLU A 603 -2.66 14.12 6.12
N TYR A 604 -3.74 13.33 6.18
CA TYR A 604 -3.70 11.87 6.27
C TYR A 604 -2.85 11.33 7.46
N ALA A 605 -2.71 12.14 8.51
CA ALA A 605 -2.01 11.80 9.75
C ALA A 605 -2.98 11.19 10.77
N PHE A 606 -3.60 10.05 10.45
CA PHE A 606 -4.67 9.45 11.24
C PHE A 606 -4.22 9.10 12.67
N GLY A 607 -2.94 8.78 12.87
CA GLY A 607 -2.37 8.58 14.20
C GLY A 607 -2.50 9.82 15.09
N THR A 608 -2.35 11.03 14.53
CA THR A 608 -2.55 12.29 15.26
C THR A 608 -4.01 12.46 15.67
N THR A 609 -4.95 12.19 14.77
CA THR A 609 -6.39 12.20 15.05
C THR A 609 -6.74 11.20 16.15
N TYR A 610 -6.29 9.94 16.02
CA TYR A 610 -6.49 8.90 17.03
C TYR A 610 -5.99 9.33 18.41
N GLN A 611 -4.77 9.87 18.50
CA GLN A 611 -4.18 10.33 19.77
C GLN A 611 -4.98 11.48 20.37
N ALA A 612 -5.40 12.46 19.56
CA ALA A 612 -6.21 13.59 20.02
C ALA A 612 -7.55 13.12 20.60
N LEU A 613 -8.28 12.25 19.87
CA LEU A 613 -9.58 11.72 20.31
C LEU A 613 -9.44 10.83 21.56
N HIS A 614 -8.44 9.96 21.61
CA HIS A 614 -8.19 9.12 22.77
C HIS A 614 -7.82 9.92 24.00
N HIS A 615 -6.96 10.95 23.87
CA HIS A 615 -6.56 11.82 24.98
C HIS A 615 -7.77 12.58 25.52
N PHE A 616 -8.53 13.23 24.65
CA PHE A 616 -9.71 13.99 25.05
C PHE A 616 -10.74 13.09 25.78
N CYS A 617 -11.06 11.92 25.23
CA CYS A 617 -11.99 11.00 25.89
C CYS A 617 -11.48 10.46 27.23
N SER A 618 -10.19 10.13 27.33
CA SER A 618 -9.66 9.42 28.48
C SER A 618 -9.20 10.36 29.61
N ILE A 619 -8.60 11.48 29.25
CA ILE A 619 -7.96 12.42 30.19
C ILE A 619 -8.87 13.63 30.43
N ASP A 620 -9.18 14.40 29.38
CA ASP A 620 -9.90 15.66 29.56
C ASP A 620 -11.36 15.41 29.99
N LEU A 621 -12.04 14.45 29.37
CA LEU A 621 -13.42 14.11 29.76
C LEU A 621 -13.46 13.15 30.95
N SER A 622 -13.02 11.89 30.79
CA SER A 622 -13.28 10.83 31.80
C SER A 622 -12.54 11.03 33.09
N ALA A 623 -11.24 11.38 33.08
CA ALA A 623 -10.44 11.51 34.30
C ALA A 623 -10.54 12.92 34.94
N PHE A 624 -11.09 13.88 34.24
CA PHE A 624 -11.22 15.23 34.75
C PHE A 624 -12.68 15.72 34.75
N TYR A 625 -13.18 16.23 33.60
CA TYR A 625 -14.44 16.96 33.58
C TYR A 625 -15.65 16.16 34.04
N MET A 626 -15.82 14.94 33.52
CA MET A 626 -16.95 14.07 33.91
C MET A 626 -16.91 13.64 35.37
N ASP A 627 -15.69 13.55 35.96
CA ASP A 627 -15.53 13.23 37.35
C ASP A 627 -15.92 14.41 38.25
N VAL A 628 -15.52 15.63 37.89
CA VAL A 628 -15.94 16.87 38.52
C VAL A 628 -17.45 17.12 38.41
N ALA A 629 -18.02 16.82 37.23
CA ALA A 629 -19.42 17.09 36.94
C ALA A 629 -20.42 16.12 37.63
N LYS A 630 -19.93 14.96 38.15
CA LYS A 630 -20.84 13.93 38.73
C LYS A 630 -21.74 14.44 39.83
N ASP A 631 -21.22 15.27 40.73
CA ASP A 631 -22.02 15.78 41.83
C ASP A 631 -23.21 16.65 41.31
N ALA A 632 -22.94 17.59 40.41
CA ALA A 632 -24.00 18.43 39.82
C ALA A 632 -24.97 17.59 38.97
N LEU A 633 -24.48 16.73 38.11
CA LEU A 633 -25.31 15.91 37.21
C LEU A 633 -26.26 14.95 37.95
N TYR A 634 -25.84 14.39 39.08
CA TYR A 634 -26.64 13.39 39.81
C TYR A 634 -27.35 13.95 41.02
N CYS A 635 -26.89 15.06 41.61
CA CYS A 635 -27.36 15.53 42.88
C CYS A 635 -28.09 16.86 42.84
N ASP A 636 -27.85 17.71 41.82
CA ASP A 636 -28.54 18.99 41.73
C ASP A 636 -29.93 18.85 41.08
N HIS A 637 -30.77 19.87 41.22
CA HIS A 637 -32.09 19.91 40.61
C HIS A 637 -31.97 19.87 39.08
N GLU A 638 -32.99 19.30 38.39
CA GLU A 638 -32.95 19.15 36.93
C GLU A 638 -32.73 20.48 36.20
N ASN A 639 -33.26 21.58 36.72
CA ASN A 639 -33.17 22.94 36.14
C ASN A 639 -32.09 23.82 36.83
N ASP A 640 -31.16 23.21 37.55
CA ASP A 640 -30.02 23.93 38.12
C ASP A 640 -29.10 24.48 37.03
N ALA A 641 -28.65 25.71 37.17
CA ALA A 641 -27.88 26.42 36.15
C ALA A 641 -26.51 25.79 35.93
N GLU A 642 -25.80 25.35 36.99
CA GLU A 642 -24.51 24.66 36.87
C GLU A 642 -24.69 23.32 36.17
N ARG A 643 -25.72 22.57 36.55
CA ARG A 643 -26.06 21.29 35.93
C ARG A 643 -26.35 21.44 34.43
N ARG A 644 -27.20 22.43 34.06
CA ARG A 644 -27.53 22.71 32.64
C ARG A 644 -26.33 23.23 31.85
N ALA A 645 -25.43 24.01 32.47
CA ALA A 645 -24.18 24.40 31.83
C ALA A 645 -23.29 23.17 31.51
N MET A 646 -23.10 22.28 32.48
CA MET A 646 -22.35 21.05 32.27
C MET A 646 -23.00 20.13 31.21
N GLN A 647 -24.32 19.99 31.21
CA GLN A 647 -25.04 19.26 30.17
C GLN A 647 -24.85 19.89 28.78
N THR A 648 -24.80 21.21 28.67
CA THR A 648 -24.52 21.91 27.42
C THR A 648 -23.12 21.56 26.88
N VAL A 649 -22.11 21.56 27.75
CA VAL A 649 -20.73 21.13 27.37
C VAL A 649 -20.70 19.66 26.94
N LEU A 650 -21.39 18.78 27.67
CA LEU A 650 -21.48 17.35 27.31
C LEU A 650 -22.20 17.13 25.98
N TYR A 651 -23.28 17.92 25.72
CA TYR A 651 -24.00 17.85 24.45
C TYR A 651 -23.11 18.25 23.27
N ASP A 652 -22.47 19.43 23.36
CA ASP A 652 -21.59 19.89 22.28
C ASP A 652 -20.38 18.96 22.10
N SER A 653 -19.84 18.42 23.21
CA SER A 653 -18.76 17.43 23.16
C SER A 653 -19.18 16.12 22.49
N VAL A 654 -20.37 15.57 22.79
CA VAL A 654 -20.80 14.30 22.18
C VAL A 654 -21.15 14.48 20.72
N VAL A 655 -21.74 15.61 20.33
CA VAL A 655 -22.00 15.94 18.91
C VAL A 655 -20.69 16.04 18.13
N ALA A 656 -19.73 16.84 18.61
CA ALA A 656 -18.43 17.04 17.95
C ALA A 656 -17.63 15.72 17.88
N LEU A 657 -17.53 14.97 18.99
CA LEU A 657 -16.82 13.68 19.01
C LEU A 657 -17.44 12.66 18.08
N THR A 658 -18.77 12.57 18.01
CA THR A 658 -19.45 11.62 17.13
C THR A 658 -19.14 11.92 15.67
N LYS A 659 -19.17 13.19 15.26
CA LYS A 659 -18.76 13.62 13.91
C LYS A 659 -17.29 13.32 13.62
N LEU A 660 -16.39 13.63 14.56
CA LEU A 660 -14.95 13.36 14.42
C LEU A 660 -14.60 11.86 14.40
N LEU A 661 -15.37 11.03 15.08
CA LEU A 661 -15.20 9.58 15.11
C LEU A 661 -15.78 8.87 13.89
N ALA A 662 -16.75 9.47 13.19
CA ALA A 662 -17.46 8.85 12.08
C ALA A 662 -16.54 8.27 10.97
N PRO A 663 -15.43 8.94 10.55
CA PRO A 663 -14.53 8.36 9.57
C PRO A 663 -13.74 7.15 10.08
N ILE A 664 -13.48 7.04 11.38
CA ILE A 664 -12.66 5.97 11.98
C ILE A 664 -13.54 4.82 12.51
N THR A 665 -14.55 5.14 13.31
CA THR A 665 -15.45 4.16 13.96
C THR A 665 -16.91 4.38 13.54
N PRO A 666 -17.26 4.16 12.25
CA PRO A 666 -18.56 4.55 11.69
C PRO A 666 -19.75 3.88 12.38
N TYR A 667 -19.63 2.63 12.82
CA TYR A 667 -20.72 1.93 13.48
C TYR A 667 -21.00 2.48 14.87
N THR A 668 -19.95 2.80 15.63
CA THR A 668 -20.08 3.39 16.97
C THR A 668 -20.57 4.83 16.89
N ALA A 669 -20.08 5.59 15.94
CA ALA A 669 -20.52 6.96 15.71
C ALA A 669 -22.00 7.02 15.32
N GLU A 670 -22.43 6.17 14.39
CA GLU A 670 -23.84 6.09 13.98
C GLU A 670 -24.74 5.65 15.13
N GLU A 671 -24.32 4.64 15.92
CA GLU A 671 -25.07 4.22 17.12
C GLU A 671 -25.22 5.40 18.10
N ALA A 672 -24.14 6.14 18.39
CA ALA A 672 -24.18 7.30 19.27
C ALA A 672 -25.07 8.42 18.71
N TRP A 673 -24.96 8.70 17.41
CA TRP A 673 -25.75 9.71 16.71
C TRP A 673 -27.25 9.48 16.84
N CYS A 674 -27.70 8.24 16.79
CA CYS A 674 -29.12 7.91 16.96
C CYS A 674 -29.72 8.33 18.32
N PHE A 675 -28.90 8.50 19.37
CA PHE A 675 -29.31 8.94 20.69
C PHE A 675 -29.19 10.46 20.93
N ILE A 676 -28.62 11.22 20.00
CA ILE A 676 -28.50 12.67 20.10
C ILE A 676 -29.86 13.27 19.73
N LYS A 677 -30.40 14.12 20.62
CA LYS A 677 -31.61 14.89 20.35
C LYS A 677 -31.30 16.08 19.46
N ASP A 678 -32.27 16.54 18.67
CA ASP A 678 -32.16 17.71 17.78
C ASP A 678 -30.95 17.60 16.80
N ARG A 679 -30.68 16.38 16.33
CA ARG A 679 -29.64 16.13 15.36
C ARG A 679 -29.97 16.71 13.98
N GLU A 680 -29.02 17.31 13.31
CA GLU A 680 -29.20 18.00 12.03
C GLU A 680 -29.53 17.09 10.84
N THR A 681 -29.18 15.79 10.91
CA THR A 681 -29.44 14.79 9.88
C THR A 681 -29.77 13.43 10.49
N ASP A 682 -30.38 12.54 9.72
CA ASP A 682 -30.69 11.17 10.17
C ASP A 682 -29.42 10.32 10.36
N TYR A 683 -28.36 10.59 9.59
CA TYR A 683 -27.12 9.83 9.60
C TYR A 683 -25.92 10.73 9.84
N VAL A 684 -25.01 10.36 10.73
CA VAL A 684 -23.81 11.15 11.05
C VAL A 684 -22.92 11.38 9.82
N GLN A 685 -22.91 10.45 8.87
CA GLN A 685 -22.11 10.56 7.64
C GLN A 685 -22.58 11.66 6.67
N LEU A 686 -23.78 12.22 6.89
CA LEU A 686 -24.31 13.33 6.11
C LEU A 686 -24.04 14.70 6.76
N THR A 687 -23.32 14.74 7.87
CA THR A 687 -22.98 15.99 8.57
C THR A 687 -21.65 16.56 8.11
N GLU A 688 -21.49 17.86 8.29
CA GLU A 688 -20.18 18.53 8.17
C GLU A 688 -19.33 18.27 9.41
N MET A 689 -17.99 18.36 9.26
CA MET A 689 -17.08 18.33 10.39
C MET A 689 -17.37 19.50 11.36
N PRO A 690 -17.21 19.29 12.67
CA PRO A 690 -17.57 20.32 13.65
C PRO A 690 -16.66 21.55 13.55
N ASP A 691 -17.25 22.72 13.64
CA ASP A 691 -16.51 23.98 13.78
C ASP A 691 -15.97 24.15 15.21
N VAL A 692 -14.94 24.99 15.35
CA VAL A 692 -14.43 25.41 16.65
C VAL A 692 -15.35 26.49 17.26
N PHE A 693 -15.49 26.45 18.56
CA PHE A 693 -16.28 27.43 19.31
C PHE A 693 -15.47 28.71 19.51
N THR A 694 -16.13 29.86 19.45
CA THR A 694 -15.51 31.14 19.77
C THR A 694 -15.47 31.33 21.28
N ILE A 695 -14.28 31.43 21.86
CA ILE A 695 -14.05 31.59 23.30
C ILE A 695 -13.16 32.80 23.52
N GLU A 696 -13.52 33.62 24.50
CA GLU A 696 -12.71 34.78 24.88
C GLU A 696 -11.56 34.39 25.82
N ASN A 697 -10.44 35.10 25.76
CA ASN A 697 -9.29 34.98 26.67
C ASN A 697 -8.65 33.57 26.70
N GLU A 698 -8.67 32.82 25.59
CA GLU A 698 -8.18 31.43 25.52
C GLU A 698 -6.76 31.27 26.06
N ARG A 699 -5.81 32.10 25.66
CA ARG A 699 -4.39 31.97 26.05
C ARG A 699 -4.18 32.17 27.54
N GLU A 700 -4.87 33.12 28.12
CA GLU A 700 -4.79 33.40 29.55
C GLU A 700 -5.41 32.26 30.36
N ARG A 701 -6.58 31.78 29.95
CA ARG A 701 -7.25 30.63 30.57
C ARG A 701 -6.39 29.37 30.50
N GLU A 702 -5.80 29.10 29.36
CA GLU A 702 -4.93 27.93 29.20
C GLU A 702 -3.75 27.96 30.19
N ALA A 703 -3.06 29.08 30.32
CA ALA A 703 -1.95 29.25 31.25
C ALA A 703 -2.40 29.06 32.72
N ARG A 704 -3.52 29.66 33.09
CA ARG A 704 -4.14 29.57 34.43
C ARG A 704 -4.51 28.11 34.74
N TRP A 705 -5.19 27.42 33.82
CA TRP A 705 -5.61 26.02 34.00
C TRP A 705 -4.44 25.04 34.00
N ALA A 706 -3.44 25.25 33.17
CA ALA A 706 -2.23 24.42 33.22
C ALA A 706 -1.58 24.46 34.60
N HIS A 707 -1.54 25.65 35.23
CA HIS A 707 -1.04 25.82 36.59
C HIS A 707 -1.94 25.11 37.62
N LEU A 708 -3.27 25.30 37.55
CA LEU A 708 -4.22 24.69 38.46
C LEU A 708 -4.27 23.16 38.35
N LEU A 709 -4.12 22.60 37.16
CA LEU A 709 -4.03 21.15 36.96
C LEU A 709 -2.75 20.54 37.56
N ASN A 710 -1.65 21.30 37.59
CA ASN A 710 -0.46 20.88 38.33
C ASN A 710 -0.73 20.83 39.84
N VAL A 711 -1.42 21.84 40.40
CA VAL A 711 -1.86 21.81 41.83
C VAL A 711 -2.76 20.59 42.08
N ARG A 712 -3.74 20.37 41.18
CA ARG A 712 -4.63 19.18 41.27
C ARG A 712 -3.84 17.88 41.30
N THR A 713 -2.80 17.75 40.49
CA THR A 713 -1.94 16.54 40.47
C THR A 713 -1.30 16.30 41.81
N VAL A 714 -0.78 17.34 42.49
CA VAL A 714 -0.20 17.24 43.83
C VAL A 714 -1.26 16.82 44.86
N VAL A 715 -2.46 17.41 44.79
CA VAL A 715 -3.60 17.07 45.64
C VAL A 715 -4.03 15.61 45.45
N LEU A 716 -4.21 15.16 44.22
CA LEU A 716 -4.59 13.77 43.98
C LEU A 716 -3.58 12.77 44.51
N LYS A 717 -2.29 13.08 44.42
CA LYS A 717 -1.24 12.26 45.00
C LYS A 717 -1.36 12.20 46.53
N ALA A 718 -1.55 13.33 47.20
CA ALA A 718 -1.73 13.38 48.63
C ALA A 718 -2.98 12.62 49.11
N LEU A 719 -4.07 12.67 48.35
CA LEU A 719 -5.27 11.88 48.62
C LEU A 719 -5.02 10.37 48.46
N GLU A 720 -4.19 9.95 47.52
CA GLU A 720 -3.81 8.54 47.38
C GLU A 720 -2.94 8.07 48.52
N GLU A 721 -1.97 8.87 48.99
CA GLU A 721 -1.13 8.60 50.15
C GLU A 721 -2.00 8.48 51.41
N ALA A 722 -2.93 9.43 51.63
CA ALA A 722 -3.89 9.37 52.74
C ALA A 722 -4.80 8.13 52.72
N ARG A 723 -5.16 7.62 51.57
CA ARG A 723 -5.90 6.34 51.41
C ARG A 723 -5.03 5.14 51.76
N ALA A 724 -3.79 5.14 51.30
CA ALA A 724 -2.82 4.08 51.63
C ALA A 724 -2.56 4.01 53.15
N ASP A 725 -2.46 5.16 53.81
CA ASP A 725 -2.26 5.31 55.25
C ASP A 725 -3.56 5.12 56.07
N LYS A 726 -4.70 4.88 55.39
CA LYS A 726 -6.01 4.67 56.00
C LYS A 726 -6.55 5.87 56.81
N VAL A 727 -6.10 7.09 56.50
CA VAL A 727 -6.64 8.32 57.04
C VAL A 727 -8.07 8.54 56.51
N ILE A 728 -8.26 8.21 55.21
CA ILE A 728 -9.55 8.22 54.53
C ILE A 728 -9.76 6.90 53.80
N GLY A 729 -11.00 6.50 53.57
CA GLY A 729 -11.37 5.38 52.68
C GLY A 729 -11.69 5.83 51.25
N LYS A 730 -12.39 6.95 51.13
CA LYS A 730 -12.80 7.57 49.83
C LYS A 730 -12.42 9.05 49.82
N SER A 731 -12.21 9.63 48.64
CA SER A 731 -11.87 11.06 48.49
C SER A 731 -12.90 11.98 49.16
N LEU A 732 -14.20 11.64 49.03
CA LEU A 732 -15.31 12.39 49.65
C LEU A 732 -15.33 12.32 51.18
N GLU A 733 -14.50 11.53 51.85
CA GLU A 733 -14.30 11.57 53.30
C GLU A 733 -13.25 12.58 53.73
N ALA A 734 -12.60 13.27 52.81
CA ALA A 734 -11.51 14.19 53.07
C ALA A 734 -11.94 15.62 53.30
N LYS A 735 -11.29 16.26 54.30
CA LYS A 735 -11.10 17.70 54.39
C LYS A 735 -9.69 17.99 53.88
N LEU A 736 -9.58 18.85 52.93
CA LEU A 736 -8.33 19.27 52.34
C LEU A 736 -7.92 20.65 52.88
N VAL A 737 -6.76 20.75 53.48
CA VAL A 737 -6.10 22.01 53.81
C VAL A 737 -5.04 22.27 52.75
N LEU A 738 -5.28 23.24 51.85
CA LEU A 738 -4.50 23.46 50.66
C LEU A 738 -3.86 24.84 50.67
N THR A 739 -2.54 24.90 50.77
CA THR A 739 -1.75 26.12 50.59
C THR A 739 -1.32 26.20 49.14
N VAL A 740 -1.57 27.36 48.48
CA VAL A 740 -1.22 27.60 47.09
C VAL A 740 -0.76 29.06 46.88
N ASP A 741 -0.11 29.27 45.73
CA ASP A 741 0.30 30.64 45.32
C ASP A 741 -0.87 31.54 44.97
N GLU A 742 -0.56 32.80 44.72
CA GLU A 742 -1.56 33.87 44.40
C GLU A 742 -2.46 33.49 43.23
N THR A 743 -1.88 32.90 42.17
CA THR A 743 -2.62 32.57 40.93
C THR A 743 -3.64 31.47 41.18
N ALA A 744 -3.21 30.37 41.77
CA ALA A 744 -4.10 29.25 42.07
C ALA A 744 -5.13 29.65 43.19
N TYR A 745 -4.71 30.46 44.16
CA TYR A 745 -5.61 30.97 45.22
C TYR A 745 -6.72 31.82 44.63
N ALA A 746 -6.40 32.74 43.74
CA ALA A 746 -7.41 33.61 43.07
C ALA A 746 -8.38 32.75 42.28
N MET A 747 -7.90 31.81 41.48
CA MET A 747 -8.77 30.91 40.66
C MET A 747 -9.72 30.10 41.53
N LEU A 748 -9.19 29.46 42.58
CA LEU A 748 -10.00 28.61 43.46
C LEU A 748 -11.01 29.45 44.26
N ASN A 749 -10.64 30.66 44.69
CA ASN A 749 -11.51 31.55 45.45
C ASN A 749 -12.60 32.21 44.58
N GLU A 750 -12.44 32.28 43.26
CA GLU A 750 -13.46 32.71 42.31
C GLU A 750 -14.52 31.63 42.06
N MET A 751 -14.22 30.37 42.35
CA MET A 751 -15.15 29.24 42.14
C MET A 751 -16.17 29.17 43.26
N SER A 752 -17.43 28.89 42.92
CA SER A 752 -18.52 28.71 43.92
C SER A 752 -18.29 27.48 44.78
N HIS A 753 -17.72 26.41 44.20
CA HIS A 753 -17.52 25.14 44.83
C HIS A 753 -16.12 24.54 44.47
N PRO A 754 -15.01 25.13 44.90
CA PRO A 754 -13.68 24.68 44.54
C PRO A 754 -13.34 23.28 45.03
N GLU A 755 -14.03 22.77 46.11
CA GLU A 755 -13.89 21.42 46.61
C GLU A 755 -14.28 20.33 45.57
N LYS A 756 -15.21 20.63 44.67
CA LYS A 756 -15.63 19.75 43.57
C LYS A 756 -14.48 19.44 42.61
N LEU A 757 -13.55 20.42 42.40
CA LEU A 757 -12.38 20.23 41.52
C LEU A 757 -11.46 19.09 42.01
N PHE A 758 -11.39 18.89 43.33
CA PHE A 758 -10.55 17.86 43.99
C PHE A 758 -11.35 16.62 44.41
N ILE A 759 -12.70 16.66 44.26
CA ILE A 759 -13.61 15.60 44.65
C ILE A 759 -13.47 15.28 46.14
N VAL A 760 -13.51 16.32 46.97
CA VAL A 760 -13.48 16.25 48.44
C VAL A 760 -14.70 16.91 49.02
N SER A 761 -15.00 16.60 50.28
CA SER A 761 -16.16 17.18 50.97
C SER A 761 -15.91 18.59 51.53
N GLN A 762 -14.71 18.87 51.95
CA GLN A 762 -14.35 20.14 52.60
C GLN A 762 -13.00 20.63 52.07
N LEU A 763 -12.87 21.95 51.83
CA LEU A 763 -11.64 22.59 51.39
C LEU A 763 -11.39 23.86 52.23
N GLU A 764 -10.21 23.93 52.80
CA GLU A 764 -9.65 25.13 53.46
C GLU A 764 -8.49 25.65 52.61
N LEU A 765 -8.61 26.85 52.07
CA LEU A 765 -7.64 27.50 51.22
C LEU A 765 -6.76 28.46 52.01
N ILE A 766 -5.45 28.28 51.88
CA ILE A 766 -4.43 29.14 52.46
C ILE A 766 -3.53 29.67 51.35
N LYS A 767 -3.26 30.98 51.42
CA LYS A 767 -2.35 31.63 50.49
C LYS A 767 -0.90 31.45 50.98
N GLY A 768 0.01 31.00 50.11
CA GLY A 768 1.42 30.80 50.41
C GLY A 768 2.32 30.90 49.19
N GLU A 769 3.58 30.61 49.29
CA GLU A 769 4.52 30.66 48.15
C GLU A 769 4.65 29.32 47.45
N GLU A 770 4.45 28.22 48.16
CA GLU A 770 4.60 26.83 47.68
C GLU A 770 3.30 26.04 47.85
N THR A 771 3.01 25.14 46.94
CA THR A 771 1.87 24.22 47.03
C THR A 771 2.15 23.21 48.15
N ASN A 772 1.34 23.20 49.21
CA ASN A 772 1.36 22.27 50.32
C ASN A 772 -0.05 21.70 50.54
N VAL A 773 -0.13 20.40 50.83
CA VAL A 773 -1.39 19.66 50.94
C VAL A 773 -1.39 18.87 52.24
N SER A 774 -2.40 19.09 53.07
CA SER A 774 -2.71 18.28 54.21
C SER A 774 -4.09 17.67 54.08
N VAL A 775 -4.17 16.34 54.21
CA VAL A 775 -5.43 15.61 54.11
C VAL A 775 -5.86 15.17 55.49
N GLN A 776 -7.06 15.56 55.86
CA GLN A 776 -7.71 15.23 57.15
C GLN A 776 -9.05 14.55 56.88
N LYS A 777 -9.61 13.87 57.88
CA LYS A 777 -10.99 13.38 57.75
C LYS A 777 -11.95 14.57 57.86
N ALA A 778 -12.94 14.60 56.96
CA ALA A 778 -13.98 15.64 56.95
C ALA A 778 -14.86 15.56 58.20
N GLU A 779 -15.37 16.71 58.62
CA GLU A 779 -16.23 16.90 59.80
C GLU A 779 -17.71 16.78 59.41
N GLY A 780 -18.53 16.07 60.23
CA GLY A 780 -19.93 15.83 59.99
C GLY A 780 -20.29 14.37 59.59
N ASP A 781 -21.45 14.15 59.07
CA ASP A 781 -21.95 12.87 58.61
C ASP A 781 -22.05 12.75 57.10
N ALA A 782 -21.96 11.51 56.56
CA ALA A 782 -22.02 11.27 55.15
C ALA A 782 -23.49 11.33 54.65
N CYS A 783 -23.79 12.19 53.69
CA CYS A 783 -25.08 12.22 53.05
C CYS A 783 -25.29 10.98 52.18
N GLU A 784 -26.36 10.24 52.38
CA GLU A 784 -26.67 8.98 51.66
C GLU A 784 -26.92 9.19 50.13
N ARG A 785 -27.25 10.43 49.71
CA ARG A 785 -27.49 10.73 48.29
C ARG A 785 -26.26 11.27 47.55
N CYS A 786 -25.56 12.31 48.06
CA CYS A 786 -24.39 12.88 47.38
C CYS A 786 -23.07 12.29 47.86
N TRP A 787 -23.07 11.55 48.97
CA TRP A 787 -21.92 10.93 49.63
C TRP A 787 -20.90 11.91 50.20
N HIS A 788 -21.11 13.21 50.13
CA HIS A 788 -20.30 14.19 50.81
C HIS A 788 -20.51 14.11 52.31
N VAL A 789 -19.43 14.30 53.03
CA VAL A 789 -19.46 14.43 54.50
C VAL A 789 -19.71 15.90 54.83
N LYS A 790 -20.87 16.20 55.46
CA LYS A 790 -21.31 17.57 55.76
C LYS A 790 -21.90 17.64 57.15
N GLU A 791 -21.76 18.81 57.76
CA GLU A 791 -22.26 19.08 59.12
C GLU A 791 -23.80 19.22 59.17
N ASP A 792 -24.43 19.60 58.01
CA ASP A 792 -25.85 19.83 57.87
C ASP A 792 -26.66 18.58 57.54
N VAL A 793 -26.06 17.39 57.59
CA VAL A 793 -26.77 16.12 57.40
C VAL A 793 -27.69 15.85 58.59
N GLY A 794 -29.01 15.67 58.33
CA GLY A 794 -30.00 15.41 59.33
C GLY A 794 -30.70 16.66 59.90
N GLU A 795 -30.37 17.86 59.39
CA GLU A 795 -31.09 19.09 59.73
C GLU A 795 -32.55 19.05 59.28
N ASP A 796 -32.83 18.33 58.19
CA ASP A 796 -34.21 18.19 57.72
C ASP A 796 -34.87 16.94 58.36
N GLU A 797 -35.89 17.17 59.24
CA GLU A 797 -36.58 16.13 59.95
C GLU A 797 -37.23 15.05 59.04
N SER A 798 -37.58 15.40 57.84
CA SER A 798 -38.24 14.50 56.87
C SER A 798 -37.19 13.61 56.15
N PHE A 799 -35.92 14.07 56.06
CA PHE A 799 -34.84 13.41 55.36
C PHE A 799 -33.56 13.41 56.19
N ASN A 800 -33.59 12.81 57.36
CA ASN A 800 -32.56 12.86 58.39
C ASN A 800 -31.20 12.20 58.02
N THR A 801 -31.11 11.56 56.86
CA THR A 801 -29.86 10.98 56.31
C THR A 801 -29.28 11.82 55.18
N LEU A 802 -29.93 12.93 54.79
CA LEU A 802 -29.53 13.79 53.68
C LEU A 802 -29.02 15.13 54.21
N CYS A 803 -28.09 15.74 53.47
CA CYS A 803 -27.70 17.15 53.64
C CYS A 803 -28.82 18.07 53.15
N THR A 804 -28.85 19.27 53.59
CA THR A 804 -29.88 20.29 53.28
C THR A 804 -30.16 20.41 51.78
N ARG A 805 -29.06 20.52 50.92
CA ARG A 805 -29.20 20.57 49.45
C ARG A 805 -29.91 19.35 48.91
N CYS A 806 -29.52 18.14 49.33
CA CYS A 806 -30.14 16.90 48.84
C CYS A 806 -31.59 16.73 49.30
N ALA A 807 -31.89 17.14 50.54
CA ALA A 807 -33.28 17.14 51.04
C ALA A 807 -34.16 18.08 50.26
N ASP A 808 -33.70 19.30 49.93
CA ASP A 808 -34.45 20.25 49.13
C ASP A 808 -34.71 19.79 47.73
N VAL A 809 -33.72 19.14 47.06
CA VAL A 809 -33.94 18.53 45.72
C VAL A 809 -34.97 17.41 45.79
N VAL A 810 -34.86 16.51 46.78
CA VAL A 810 -35.78 15.34 46.92
C VAL A 810 -37.22 15.79 47.18
N LYS A 811 -37.44 16.91 47.90
CA LYS A 811 -38.79 17.48 48.13
C LYS A 811 -39.47 17.89 46.82
N THR A 812 -38.71 18.14 45.75
CA THR A 812 -39.28 18.51 44.44
C THR A 812 -39.75 17.31 43.63
N TYR A 813 -39.35 16.08 44.01
CA TYR A 813 -39.75 14.88 43.29
C TYR A 813 -41.25 14.52 43.57
N ASP A 814 -41.87 13.90 42.54
CA ASP A 814 -43.23 13.37 42.69
C ASP A 814 -43.24 12.32 43.81
N PRO A 815 -44.14 12.41 44.78
CA PRO A 815 -44.29 11.41 45.83
C PRO A 815 -44.42 9.97 45.32
N ALA A 816 -44.98 9.75 44.14
CA ALA A 816 -45.12 8.46 43.53
C ALA A 816 -43.75 7.83 43.17
N ILE A 817 -42.77 8.65 42.77
CA ILE A 817 -41.39 8.21 42.45
C ILE A 817 -40.68 7.77 43.74
N LEU A 818 -40.86 8.51 44.82
CA LEU A 818 -40.29 8.22 46.14
C LEU A 818 -40.80 6.91 46.73
N GLU A 819 -42.04 6.52 46.44
CA GLU A 819 -42.66 5.25 46.88
C GLU A 819 -42.12 4.04 46.06
N GLU A 820 -41.80 4.26 44.78
CA GLU A 820 -41.26 3.19 43.92
C GLU A 820 -39.80 2.85 44.26
N THR A 821 -38.98 3.84 44.66
CA THR A 821 -37.58 3.67 45.05
C THR A 821 -37.43 3.09 46.47
N ALA A 822 -38.47 3.12 47.31
CA ALA A 822 -38.47 2.53 48.66
C ALA A 822 -38.87 1.05 48.70
N LYS A 823 -39.25 0.48 47.56
CA LYS A 823 -39.49 -0.99 47.35
C LYS A 823 -38.32 -1.66 46.72
#